data_1d45107b445cbc1902f6aebe2991e34a
#
_entry.id   1d45107b445cbc1902f6aebe2991e34a
#
_cell.length_a   1.000
_cell.length_b   1.000
_cell.length_c   1.000
_cell.angle_alpha   90.00
_cell.angle_beta   90.00
_cell.angle_gamma   90.00
#
_symmetry.space_group_name_H-M   'P 1'
#
loop_
_entity.id
_entity.type
_entity.pdbx_description
1 polymer ?
#
loop_
_entity_poly.entity_id
_entity_poly.type
_entity_poly.pdbx_seq_one_letter_code
_entity_poly.pdbx_strand_id
1 'polypeptide(L)'
;MKAVLMAGGFGTRIHPLTINLPKPMIPLVNRPIMAHIVDLLKRHGFDELIFLLYHQPDVIKNYFGDGSEFGLHITYVTPLEDFGTAGAVKAAVRHLDERFLVISGDLLTDFDLGAALRCHERRKAQASIVLTSVPDPLQFGVVITDEQGKITKFLEKPGWGEVFSDTINTGIYILEPQVLDLIPEETNCDWSKDVFPDMLKRGDALYGCSQTGYWADIGNTDAYLETCRAISHGAVNVQVDEDGTGSRGLYIGHDAQISTASIGLQEGMVVLGDNTQVRGRTRLKNSFVGRNCIIEDGAELEDAVVWDNVFIKRGSRIRGAVLCHSVQIGQDVSIDPGAVIAEETRIGDHAYVKSDVKVWPRKVIEAGSIVTNNLIWGEKWRKSLFDGAMVSGLTNVELTPEFMAKLGAAYGSSLPKETLILTGRDALHASRMLKRSFVGGLLSTGVNVSDAQMSSLPLLRFQLASYREGGGVHFRQSPNDPAATDVVFLDAKGIEISSAQAKTIERIFFKETFRRVHYAEPGGLAQTPRLLDYYREKYLAGIDLQLLRLAAPKIVVDLNHSPAAQILPELLIELGCEVVELNSHIIESGGATPQDEARALDQLSRIVVTLEAAAGFRLGPSGERLHLVNDIGVVLTGTEALGTITALCCATEQKGRLVLPVSAPQAVEELARQAGIDVVRTRTDARALSEAAHGADVLLAADNDGRFAFPALHPHCDAMFAIARILELIAGCGLSLRRAQQKIPKRSWRQLQIPCSWELKGGIMRRLNEEYAGADTLCIDGVRIRSGNDYVLLLPDASRPVLHIIADTVEEADAQRLLERHRRQLEAWKSELTVPLERAG
;
A
#
# COMPACT_ATOMS: atom_id res chain seq x y z
N MET A 1 9.04 8.59 44.23
CA MET A 1 9.72 8.61 42.90
C MET A 1 8.68 8.81 41.82
N LYS A 2 8.98 9.64 40.81
CA LYS A 2 8.04 10.06 39.76
C LYS A 2 8.10 9.10 38.61
N ALA A 3 6.94 8.91 37.94
CA ALA A 3 6.88 8.20 36.68
C ALA A 3 6.19 9.05 35.59
N VAL A 4 6.74 9.02 34.38
CA VAL A 4 6.24 9.74 33.20
C VAL A 4 5.57 8.75 32.25
N LEU A 5 4.27 8.94 31.98
CA LEU A 5 3.53 8.14 31.01
C LEU A 5 3.40 8.92 29.70
N MET A 6 3.94 8.35 28.63
CA MET A 6 3.85 8.92 27.30
C MET A 6 2.56 8.45 26.59
N ALA A 7 1.60 9.33 26.43
CA ALA A 7 0.27 9.03 25.88
C ALA A 7 -0.15 9.99 24.74
N GLY A 8 0.80 10.43 23.91
CA GLY A 8 0.59 11.42 22.86
C GLY A 8 0.39 10.87 21.44
N GLY A 9 0.51 9.58 21.21
CA GLY A 9 0.49 8.98 19.88
C GLY A 9 -0.89 8.96 19.22
N PHE A 10 -0.96 9.17 17.89
CA PHE A 10 -2.21 9.16 17.10
C PHE A 10 -2.85 7.78 16.92
N GLY A 11 -2.12 6.69 17.12
CA GLY A 11 -2.64 5.32 17.05
C GLY A 11 -3.18 4.88 15.68
N THR A 12 -2.72 5.46 14.57
CA THR A 12 -3.27 5.19 13.24
C THR A 12 -3.12 3.75 12.75
N ARG A 13 -2.12 3.01 13.25
CA ARG A 13 -1.91 1.59 12.88
C ARG A 13 -2.94 0.63 13.46
N ILE A 14 -3.66 1.03 14.51
CA ILE A 14 -4.68 0.20 15.15
C ILE A 14 -6.12 0.60 14.75
N HIS A 15 -6.27 1.47 13.73
CA HIS A 15 -7.60 1.73 13.18
C HIS A 15 -8.29 0.41 12.76
N PRO A 16 -9.62 0.33 12.98
CA PRO A 16 -10.56 1.40 13.34
C PRO A 16 -10.78 1.62 14.85
N LEU A 17 -10.07 0.94 15.75
CA LEU A 17 -10.26 1.02 17.19
C LEU A 17 -9.99 2.42 17.79
N THR A 18 -9.17 3.22 17.12
CA THR A 18 -8.73 4.56 17.57
C THR A 18 -9.29 5.72 16.78
N ILE A 19 -10.37 5.54 16.05
CA ILE A 19 -10.99 6.65 15.31
C ILE A 19 -11.59 7.70 16.27
N ASN A 20 -12.27 7.22 17.32
CA ASN A 20 -12.95 8.08 18.30
C ASN A 20 -12.34 7.95 19.71
N LEU A 21 -11.29 7.18 19.88
CA LEU A 21 -10.68 6.88 21.18
C LEU A 21 -9.15 6.95 21.07
N PRO A 22 -8.43 7.67 21.97
CA PRO A 22 -6.98 7.65 21.96
C PRO A 22 -6.46 6.25 22.33
N LYS A 23 -5.38 5.80 21.70
CA LYS A 23 -4.82 4.45 21.84
C LYS A 23 -4.67 3.97 23.29
N PRO A 24 -4.16 4.78 24.24
CA PRO A 24 -4.06 4.37 25.65
C PRO A 24 -5.39 4.06 26.33
N MET A 25 -6.51 4.51 25.75
CA MET A 25 -7.85 4.33 26.30
C MET A 25 -8.63 3.17 25.68
N ILE A 26 -8.01 2.43 24.75
CA ILE A 26 -8.64 1.19 24.22
C ILE A 26 -8.92 0.23 25.38
N PRO A 27 -10.14 -0.32 25.47
CA PRO A 27 -10.48 -1.27 26.54
C PRO A 27 -9.70 -2.57 26.41
N LEU A 28 -9.11 -3.00 27.50
CA LEU A 28 -8.46 -4.30 27.67
C LEU A 28 -9.02 -4.91 28.94
N VAL A 29 -9.79 -6.01 28.82
CA VAL A 29 -10.56 -6.57 29.96
C VAL A 29 -11.40 -5.49 30.65
N ASN A 30 -12.22 -4.78 29.85
CA ASN A 30 -13.14 -3.71 30.25
C ASN A 30 -12.50 -2.45 30.89
N ARG A 31 -11.17 -2.35 30.93
CA ARG A 31 -10.42 -1.20 31.46
C ARG A 31 -9.49 -0.61 30.41
N PRO A 32 -9.21 0.69 30.38
CA PRO A 32 -8.22 1.26 29.46
C PRO A 32 -6.84 0.59 29.63
N ILE A 33 -6.10 0.41 28.50
CA ILE A 33 -4.71 -0.09 28.53
C ILE A 33 -3.90 0.68 29.56
N MET A 34 -4.00 2.01 29.55
CA MET A 34 -3.26 2.89 30.45
C MET A 34 -3.58 2.66 31.94
N ALA A 35 -4.79 2.19 32.27
CA ALA A 35 -5.14 1.89 33.65
C ALA A 35 -4.34 0.69 34.20
N HIS A 36 -4.04 -0.30 33.39
CA HIS A 36 -3.19 -1.42 33.78
C HIS A 36 -1.75 -0.99 34.04
N ILE A 37 -1.24 0.02 33.28
CA ILE A 37 0.09 0.62 33.52
C ILE A 37 0.09 1.40 34.83
N VAL A 38 -0.96 2.17 35.08
CA VAL A 38 -1.11 2.93 36.36
C VAL A 38 -1.12 1.96 37.54
N ASP A 39 -1.83 0.83 37.46
CA ASP A 39 -1.82 -0.20 38.50
C ASP A 39 -0.44 -0.85 38.69
N LEU A 40 0.29 -1.08 37.61
CA LEU A 40 1.67 -1.59 37.67
C LEU A 40 2.57 -0.60 38.41
N LEU A 41 2.54 0.68 38.03
CA LEU A 41 3.31 1.75 38.67
C LEU A 41 2.97 1.86 40.15
N LYS A 42 1.69 1.89 40.51
CA LYS A 42 1.22 1.94 41.90
C LYS A 42 1.76 0.75 42.72
N ARG A 43 1.70 -0.46 42.18
CA ARG A 43 2.23 -1.67 42.85
C ARG A 43 3.72 -1.58 43.15
N HIS A 44 4.47 -0.84 42.33
CA HIS A 44 5.91 -0.63 42.51
C HIS A 44 6.26 0.66 43.27
N GLY A 45 5.27 1.35 43.87
CA GLY A 45 5.49 2.50 44.76
C GLY A 45 5.70 3.83 44.02
N PHE A 46 5.22 3.94 42.78
CA PHE A 46 5.14 5.22 42.08
C PHE A 46 3.78 5.87 42.38
N ASP A 47 3.74 6.92 43.13
CA ASP A 47 2.56 7.63 43.61
C ASP A 47 2.40 9.03 42.98
N GLU A 48 3.48 9.55 42.38
CA GLU A 48 3.46 10.80 41.58
C GLU A 48 3.64 10.46 40.10
N LEU A 49 2.58 10.67 39.26
CA LEU A 49 2.58 10.38 37.85
C LEU A 49 2.49 11.66 37.01
N ILE A 50 3.23 11.74 35.94
CA ILE A 50 3.19 12.82 34.97
C ILE A 50 2.73 12.25 33.64
N PHE A 51 1.54 12.68 33.18
CA PHE A 51 0.96 12.25 31.91
C PHE A 51 1.30 13.24 30.81
N LEU A 52 2.02 12.79 29.80
CA LEU A 52 2.32 13.55 28.60
C LEU A 52 1.25 13.26 27.56
N LEU A 53 0.40 14.24 27.30
CA LEU A 53 -0.78 14.09 26.43
C LEU A 53 -0.64 14.99 25.20
N TYR A 54 -1.09 14.52 24.04
CA TYR A 54 -1.13 15.32 22.82
C TYR A 54 -2.44 15.11 22.05
N HIS A 55 -2.76 13.86 21.69
CA HIS A 55 -3.97 13.52 20.94
C HIS A 55 -5.15 13.24 21.89
N GLN A 56 -6.27 13.92 21.70
CA GLN A 56 -7.50 13.80 22.51
C GLN A 56 -7.26 13.78 24.04
N PRO A 57 -6.58 14.78 24.61
CA PRO A 57 -6.16 14.76 26.02
C PRO A 57 -7.33 14.73 27.00
N ASP A 58 -8.50 15.27 26.61
CA ASP A 58 -9.64 15.38 27.51
C ASP A 58 -10.25 14.01 27.86
N VAL A 59 -10.19 13.04 26.96
CA VAL A 59 -10.67 11.66 27.22
C VAL A 59 -9.88 11.05 28.36
N ILE A 60 -8.55 11.20 28.36
CA ILE A 60 -7.66 10.69 29.40
C ILE A 60 -7.85 11.45 30.71
N LYS A 61 -7.91 12.77 30.65
CA LYS A 61 -8.14 13.63 31.85
C LYS A 61 -9.49 13.33 32.51
N ASN A 62 -10.54 13.11 31.74
CA ASN A 62 -11.86 12.78 32.28
C ASN A 62 -11.91 11.42 32.96
N TYR A 63 -11.11 10.46 32.52
CA TYR A 63 -11.04 9.13 33.12
C TYR A 63 -10.22 9.10 34.41
N PHE A 64 -9.05 9.74 34.43
CA PHE A 64 -8.12 9.66 35.57
C PHE A 64 -8.27 10.79 36.60
N GLY A 65 -8.97 11.88 36.23
CA GLY A 65 -9.15 13.03 37.12
C GLY A 65 -7.80 13.61 37.59
N ASP A 66 -7.71 13.90 38.89
CA ASP A 66 -6.46 14.31 39.56
C ASP A 66 -5.65 13.11 40.09
N GLY A 67 -6.13 11.89 39.87
CA GLY A 67 -5.53 10.63 40.39
C GLY A 67 -6.03 10.21 41.75
N SER A 68 -6.79 11.03 42.47
CA SER A 68 -7.21 10.75 43.85
C SER A 68 -8.05 9.48 43.96
N GLU A 69 -8.91 9.17 43.01
CA GLU A 69 -9.71 7.93 42.96
C GLU A 69 -8.83 6.69 42.83
N PHE A 70 -7.67 6.82 42.23
CA PHE A 70 -6.68 5.74 42.10
C PHE A 70 -5.68 5.74 43.28
N GLY A 71 -5.80 6.70 44.20
CA GLY A 71 -4.86 6.90 45.32
C GLY A 71 -3.47 7.36 44.86
N LEU A 72 -3.41 8.20 43.85
CA LEU A 72 -2.23 8.72 43.17
C LEU A 72 -2.35 10.22 43.02
N HIS A 73 -1.23 10.87 42.66
CA HIS A 73 -1.20 12.27 42.24
C HIS A 73 -0.79 12.37 40.79
N ILE A 74 -1.66 12.92 39.94
CA ILE A 74 -1.42 12.99 38.49
C ILE A 74 -1.23 14.45 38.06
N THR A 75 -0.13 14.72 37.41
CA THR A 75 0.18 15.99 36.77
C THR A 75 0.06 15.84 35.25
N TYR A 76 -0.68 16.73 34.59
CA TYR A 76 -0.85 16.69 33.15
C TYR A 76 0.03 17.72 32.46
N VAL A 77 0.80 17.28 31.48
CA VAL A 77 1.58 18.15 30.59
C VAL A 77 1.14 17.91 29.14
N THR A 78 0.71 18.98 28.49
CA THR A 78 0.22 18.93 27.09
C THR A 78 1.08 19.86 26.25
N PRO A 79 2.10 19.34 25.53
CA PRO A 79 2.91 20.14 24.61
C PRO A 79 2.05 20.76 23.51
N LEU A 80 2.45 21.92 23.00
CA LEU A 80 1.75 22.64 21.93
C LEU A 80 1.93 21.98 20.57
N GLU A 81 3.06 21.25 20.38
CA GLU A 81 3.42 20.57 19.14
C GLU A 81 3.92 19.14 19.44
N ASP A 82 4.03 18.31 18.41
CA ASP A 82 4.63 16.97 18.51
C ASP A 82 6.17 17.09 18.56
N PHE A 83 6.70 17.12 19.76
CA PHE A 83 8.14 17.17 20.00
C PHE A 83 8.82 15.78 20.02
N GLY A 84 8.15 14.72 19.55
CA GLY A 84 8.67 13.36 19.61
C GLY A 84 8.69 12.80 21.04
N THR A 85 9.23 11.60 21.21
CA THR A 85 9.17 10.88 22.51
C THR A 85 10.05 11.51 23.58
N ALA A 86 11.26 11.95 23.25
CA ALA A 86 12.18 12.58 24.20
C ALA A 86 11.84 14.07 24.42
N GLY A 87 11.52 14.81 23.37
CA GLY A 87 11.12 16.20 23.46
C GLY A 87 9.86 16.40 24.29
N ALA A 88 8.89 15.47 24.23
CA ALA A 88 7.72 15.48 25.10
C ALA A 88 8.09 15.36 26.59
N VAL A 89 9.05 14.50 26.93
CA VAL A 89 9.55 14.38 28.32
C VAL A 89 10.31 15.63 28.76
N LYS A 90 11.07 16.27 27.85
CA LYS A 90 11.74 17.55 28.11
C LYS A 90 10.74 18.65 28.47
N ALA A 91 9.56 18.67 27.86
CA ALA A 91 8.50 19.64 28.20
C ALA A 91 8.04 19.53 29.66
N ALA A 92 8.23 18.36 30.31
CA ALA A 92 7.91 18.14 31.72
C ALA A 92 9.10 18.39 32.67
N VAL A 93 10.23 18.93 32.20
CA VAL A 93 11.49 19.09 32.97
C VAL A 93 11.30 19.78 34.33
N ARG A 94 10.38 20.70 34.44
CA ARG A 94 10.07 21.44 35.69
C ARG A 94 9.56 20.55 36.84
N HIS A 95 9.09 19.35 36.51
CA HIS A 95 8.55 18.37 37.42
C HIS A 95 9.54 17.20 37.69
N LEU A 96 10.70 17.17 37.00
CA LEU A 96 11.64 16.06 36.96
C LEU A 96 12.97 16.46 37.60
N ASP A 97 12.96 16.66 38.90
CA ASP A 97 14.09 17.12 39.71
C ASP A 97 14.89 15.98 40.39
N GLU A 98 14.35 14.77 40.35
CA GLU A 98 14.97 13.54 40.84
C GLU A 98 14.92 12.44 39.75
N ARG A 99 15.56 11.29 40.00
CA ARG A 99 15.45 10.11 39.16
C ARG A 99 13.98 9.77 38.89
N PHE A 100 13.66 9.45 37.64
CA PHE A 100 12.30 9.16 37.23
C PHE A 100 12.25 7.98 36.25
N LEU A 101 11.09 7.37 36.18
CA LEU A 101 10.77 6.34 35.19
C LEU A 101 9.98 6.94 34.04
N VAL A 102 10.25 6.52 32.81
CA VAL A 102 9.45 6.81 31.60
C VAL A 102 8.86 5.52 31.09
N ILE A 103 7.57 5.51 30.76
CA ILE A 103 6.88 4.35 30.19
C ILE A 103 5.88 4.78 29.12
N SER A 104 5.79 4.03 28.04
CA SER A 104 4.76 4.24 26.99
C SER A 104 3.37 3.87 27.51
N GLY A 105 2.35 4.68 27.22
CA GLY A 105 0.98 4.50 27.69
C GLY A 105 0.16 3.46 26.91
N ASP A 106 0.78 2.74 25.99
CA ASP A 106 0.17 1.77 25.08
C ASP A 106 0.77 0.35 25.20
N LEU A 107 1.48 0.09 26.29
CA LEU A 107 2.09 -1.21 26.60
C LEU A 107 1.21 -2.02 27.56
N LEU A 108 1.35 -3.33 27.49
CA LEU A 108 0.95 -4.21 28.61
C LEU A 108 2.16 -5.01 29.09
N THR A 109 2.44 -4.97 30.39
CA THR A 109 3.56 -5.71 30.97
C THR A 109 3.33 -6.01 32.45
N ASP A 110 3.94 -7.08 32.95
CA ASP A 110 4.01 -7.44 34.37
C ASP A 110 5.43 -7.43 34.93
N PHE A 111 6.35 -6.70 34.30
CA PHE A 111 7.74 -6.61 34.73
C PHE A 111 7.93 -6.10 36.17
N ASP A 112 8.96 -6.61 36.86
CA ASP A 112 9.40 -6.06 38.13
C ASP A 112 10.16 -4.75 37.93
N LEU A 113 9.43 -3.63 37.95
CA LEU A 113 10.06 -2.29 37.87
C LEU A 113 11.00 -1.99 39.04
N GLY A 114 10.78 -2.59 40.21
CA GLY A 114 11.69 -2.48 41.34
C GLY A 114 13.03 -3.17 41.06
N ALA A 115 13.04 -4.31 40.36
CA ALA A 115 14.28 -4.97 39.96
C ALA A 115 15.03 -4.14 38.91
N ALA A 116 14.30 -3.50 37.97
CA ALA A 116 14.91 -2.58 37.01
C ALA A 116 15.58 -1.37 37.71
N LEU A 117 14.90 -0.80 38.69
CA LEU A 117 15.46 0.28 39.54
C LEU A 117 16.73 -0.15 40.25
N ARG A 118 16.71 -1.28 40.94
CA ARG A 118 17.90 -1.84 41.61
C ARG A 118 19.06 -2.10 40.64
N CYS A 119 18.73 -2.49 39.42
CA CYS A 119 19.70 -2.66 38.33
C CYS A 119 20.36 -1.33 37.97
N HIS A 120 19.59 -0.28 37.74
CA HIS A 120 20.04 1.08 37.47
C HIS A 120 20.97 1.63 38.55
N GLU A 121 20.55 1.53 39.82
CA GLU A 121 21.30 2.00 40.97
C GLU A 121 22.65 1.29 41.15
N ARG A 122 22.64 -0.04 41.05
CA ARG A 122 23.86 -0.86 41.20
C ARG A 122 24.91 -0.50 40.14
N ARG A 123 24.46 -0.16 38.94
CA ARG A 123 25.34 0.20 37.82
C ARG A 123 25.70 1.68 37.79
N LYS A 124 25.11 2.49 38.67
CA LYS A 124 25.26 3.95 38.67
C LYS A 124 25.03 4.53 37.26
N ALA A 125 23.99 4.04 36.58
CA ALA A 125 23.66 4.42 35.24
C ALA A 125 23.14 5.87 35.18
N GLN A 126 23.42 6.58 34.11
CA GLN A 126 22.72 7.84 33.76
C GLN A 126 21.37 7.56 33.11
N ALA A 127 21.33 6.51 32.30
CA ALA A 127 20.11 6.01 31.72
C ALA A 127 20.12 4.48 31.69
N SER A 128 18.97 3.86 31.96
CA SER A 128 18.78 2.42 31.81
C SER A 128 17.56 2.16 30.94
N ILE A 129 17.71 1.28 29.96
CA ILE A 129 16.62 0.79 29.12
C ILE A 129 16.20 -0.58 29.64
N VAL A 130 14.92 -0.76 29.93
CA VAL A 130 14.37 -2.07 30.23
C VAL A 130 14.29 -2.87 28.93
N LEU A 131 14.85 -4.07 28.93
CA LEU A 131 14.99 -4.93 27.77
C LEU A 131 14.22 -6.24 27.96
N THR A 132 13.75 -6.81 26.87
CA THR A 132 13.20 -8.17 26.79
C THR A 132 13.56 -8.81 25.45
N SER A 133 13.48 -10.14 25.35
CA SER A 133 13.69 -10.87 24.09
C SER A 133 12.37 -11.16 23.42
N VAL A 134 12.32 -10.96 22.09
CA VAL A 134 11.13 -11.23 21.27
C VAL A 134 11.49 -12.07 20.04
N PRO A 135 10.59 -12.92 19.53
CA PRO A 135 10.86 -13.74 18.35
C PRO A 135 11.07 -12.93 17.05
N ASP A 136 10.37 -11.80 16.89
CA ASP A 136 10.55 -10.89 15.75
C ASP A 136 10.96 -9.49 16.23
N PRO A 137 12.25 -9.16 16.22
CA PRO A 137 12.76 -7.88 16.73
C PRO A 137 12.68 -6.73 15.71
N LEU A 138 12.35 -6.97 14.45
CA LEU A 138 12.42 -5.97 13.36
C LEU A 138 11.51 -4.76 13.53
N GLN A 139 10.46 -4.90 14.31
CA GLN A 139 9.50 -3.82 14.56
C GLN A 139 9.94 -2.87 15.67
N PHE A 140 11.03 -3.20 16.37
CA PHE A 140 11.48 -2.55 17.61
C PHE A 140 12.93 -2.04 17.48
N GLY A 141 13.35 -1.29 18.47
CA GLY A 141 14.75 -0.93 18.64
C GLY A 141 15.55 -2.12 19.22
N VAL A 142 16.46 -2.69 18.44
CA VAL A 142 17.31 -3.82 18.86
C VAL A 142 18.50 -3.30 19.64
N VAL A 143 18.79 -3.93 20.80
CA VAL A 143 19.83 -3.50 21.73
C VAL A 143 20.85 -4.62 21.92
N ILE A 144 22.13 -4.27 21.84
CA ILE A 144 23.24 -5.18 22.14
C ILE A 144 23.96 -4.66 23.37
N THR A 145 24.13 -5.55 24.35
CA THR A 145 24.86 -5.26 25.61
C THR A 145 26.12 -6.10 25.71
N ASP A 146 27.11 -5.60 26.44
CA ASP A 146 28.24 -6.40 26.89
C ASP A 146 27.85 -7.32 28.07
N GLU A 147 28.81 -8.11 28.56
CA GLU A 147 28.62 -9.03 29.71
C GLU A 147 28.24 -8.29 31.00
N GLN A 148 28.57 -7.01 31.10
CA GLN A 148 28.23 -6.16 32.25
C GLN A 148 26.88 -5.46 32.07
N GLY A 149 26.24 -5.66 30.92
CA GLY A 149 24.95 -5.07 30.51
C GLY A 149 25.05 -3.61 30.10
N LYS A 150 26.26 -3.09 29.80
CA LYS A 150 26.43 -1.78 29.19
C LYS A 150 26.00 -1.90 27.73
N ILE A 151 25.18 -0.97 27.25
CA ILE A 151 24.73 -0.97 25.86
C ILE A 151 25.92 -0.59 24.97
N THR A 152 26.22 -1.45 24.00
CA THR A 152 27.30 -1.25 23.03
C THR A 152 26.77 -0.84 21.65
N LYS A 153 25.54 -1.23 21.32
CA LYS A 153 24.91 -0.89 20.04
C LYS A 153 23.39 -0.78 20.22
N PHE A 154 22.81 0.19 19.52
CA PHE A 154 21.38 0.42 19.45
C PHE A 154 21.00 0.59 17.99
N LEU A 155 20.01 -0.18 17.51
CA LEU A 155 19.53 -0.19 16.12
C LEU A 155 18.02 -0.02 16.10
N GLU A 156 17.54 1.11 15.62
CA GLU A 156 16.11 1.37 15.53
C GLU A 156 15.51 0.74 14.26
N LYS A 157 14.63 -0.26 14.44
CA LYS A 157 13.93 -0.98 13.37
C LYS A 157 14.86 -1.44 12.24
N PRO A 158 15.85 -2.27 12.56
CA PRO A 158 16.84 -2.72 11.58
C PRO A 158 16.24 -3.64 10.53
N GLY A 159 16.95 -3.81 9.42
CA GLY A 159 16.68 -4.91 8.48
C GLY A 159 17.28 -6.23 8.95
N TRP A 160 16.79 -7.37 8.44
CA TRP A 160 17.30 -8.71 8.82
C TRP A 160 18.82 -8.87 8.69
N GLY A 161 19.46 -8.18 7.76
CA GLY A 161 20.93 -8.21 7.62
C GLY A 161 21.71 -7.50 8.72
N GLU A 162 21.03 -6.74 9.57
CA GLU A 162 21.62 -5.93 10.65
C GLU A 162 21.32 -6.47 12.05
N VAL A 163 20.44 -7.49 12.15
CA VAL A 163 19.98 -8.06 13.41
C VAL A 163 20.94 -9.13 13.89
N PHE A 164 21.57 -8.89 15.03
CA PHE A 164 22.47 -9.82 15.74
C PHE A 164 22.00 -10.12 17.17
N SER A 165 20.80 -9.69 17.54
CA SER A 165 20.20 -9.89 18.87
C SER A 165 18.68 -9.92 18.74
N ASP A 166 18.01 -10.71 19.56
CA ASP A 166 16.58 -10.74 19.77
C ASP A 166 16.10 -9.82 20.90
N THR A 167 17.05 -9.14 21.55
CA THR A 167 16.79 -8.27 22.71
C THR A 167 16.41 -6.87 22.24
N ILE A 168 15.26 -6.40 22.72
CA ILE A 168 14.66 -5.16 22.27
C ILE A 168 14.46 -4.12 23.37
N ASN A 169 14.33 -2.87 22.94
CA ASN A 169 13.88 -1.76 23.74
C ASN A 169 12.36 -1.86 23.99
N THR A 170 11.98 -1.95 25.25
CA THR A 170 10.58 -2.13 25.66
C THR A 170 9.76 -0.83 25.77
N GLY A 171 10.38 0.34 25.57
CA GLY A 171 9.73 1.63 25.81
C GLY A 171 9.62 2.01 27.29
N ILE A 172 10.41 1.37 28.14
CA ILE A 172 10.49 1.66 29.59
C ILE A 172 11.92 2.07 29.92
N TYR A 173 12.08 3.26 30.51
CA TYR A 173 13.39 3.84 30.81
C TYR A 173 13.47 4.31 32.24
N ILE A 174 14.64 4.22 32.85
CA ILE A 174 14.97 4.84 34.14
C ILE A 174 16.08 5.84 33.87
N LEU A 175 15.82 7.10 34.18
CA LEU A 175 16.62 8.24 33.76
C LEU A 175 17.01 9.10 34.96
N GLU A 176 18.26 9.56 34.95
CA GLU A 176 18.72 10.65 35.84
C GLU A 176 18.39 11.99 35.19
N PRO A 177 18.03 13.04 35.95
CA PRO A 177 17.61 14.36 35.39
C PRO A 177 18.59 14.97 34.39
N GLN A 178 19.89 14.72 34.54
CA GLN A 178 20.94 15.26 33.67
C GLN A 178 20.81 14.77 32.20
N VAL A 179 20.13 13.66 31.96
CA VAL A 179 19.89 13.16 30.63
C VAL A 179 19.01 14.14 29.79
N LEU A 180 18.14 14.89 30.47
CA LEU A 180 17.31 15.90 29.85
C LEU A 180 18.11 17.08 29.29
N ASP A 181 19.35 17.31 29.76
CA ASP A 181 20.21 18.36 29.21
C ASP A 181 20.71 18.08 27.80
N LEU A 182 20.64 16.79 27.37
CA LEU A 182 20.95 16.37 26.00
C LEU A 182 19.85 16.71 24.99
N ILE A 183 18.66 17.06 25.48
CA ILE A 183 17.48 17.29 24.63
C ILE A 183 17.32 18.79 24.44
N PRO A 184 17.39 19.30 23.17
CA PRO A 184 17.13 20.69 22.89
C PRO A 184 15.69 21.06 23.23
N GLU A 185 15.46 22.31 23.65
CA GLU A 185 14.11 22.81 23.93
C GLU A 185 13.30 22.94 22.64
N GLU A 186 12.00 22.67 22.70
CA GLU A 186 11.02 22.84 21.61
C GLU A 186 11.45 22.19 20.27
N THR A 187 12.16 21.06 20.36
CA THR A 187 12.66 20.33 19.19
C THR A 187 12.07 18.93 19.16
N ASN A 188 11.70 18.46 17.98
CA ASN A 188 11.30 17.07 17.78
C ASN A 188 12.52 16.15 18.00
N CYS A 189 12.51 15.39 19.09
CA CYS A 189 13.60 14.54 19.52
C CYS A 189 13.05 13.19 20.00
N ASP A 190 13.66 12.10 19.56
CA ASP A 190 13.26 10.73 19.87
C ASP A 190 14.32 10.04 20.73
N TRP A 191 13.90 9.24 21.73
CA TRP A 191 14.82 8.51 22.59
C TRP A 191 15.73 7.56 21.80
N SER A 192 15.14 6.80 20.90
CA SER A 192 15.80 5.72 20.16
C SER A 192 16.67 6.22 19.00
N LYS A 193 16.27 7.33 18.36
CA LYS A 193 16.96 7.85 17.18
C LYS A 193 18.01 8.89 17.50
N ASP A 194 17.77 9.68 18.55
CA ASP A 194 18.59 10.85 18.84
C ASP A 194 19.34 10.70 20.15
N VAL A 195 18.64 10.55 21.30
CA VAL A 195 19.24 10.63 22.62
C VAL A 195 20.16 9.45 22.93
N PHE A 196 19.67 8.21 22.82
CA PHE A 196 20.48 7.03 23.15
C PHE A 196 21.68 6.84 22.22
N PRO A 197 21.57 7.04 20.89
CA PRO A 197 22.73 7.05 20.02
C PRO A 197 23.76 8.14 20.34
N ASP A 198 23.34 9.33 20.81
CA ASP A 198 24.26 10.39 21.23
C ASP A 198 24.97 10.04 22.55
N MET A 199 24.24 9.51 23.52
CA MET A 199 24.84 8.98 24.75
C MET A 199 25.89 7.89 24.48
N LEU A 200 25.62 6.98 23.55
CA LEU A 200 26.58 5.95 23.16
C LEU A 200 27.84 6.56 22.53
N LYS A 201 27.72 7.55 21.65
CA LYS A 201 28.87 8.24 21.04
C LYS A 201 29.72 8.97 22.07
N ARG A 202 29.09 9.54 23.10
CA ARG A 202 29.77 10.22 24.20
C ARG A 202 30.43 9.25 25.21
N GLY A 203 30.04 7.96 25.16
CA GLY A 203 30.50 6.96 26.12
C GLY A 203 29.81 7.03 27.49
N ASP A 204 28.65 7.71 27.55
CA ASP A 204 27.86 7.89 28.78
C ASP A 204 27.44 6.54 29.39
N ALA A 205 27.02 6.57 30.63
CA ALA A 205 26.63 5.37 31.39
C ALA A 205 25.22 4.90 31.04
N LEU A 206 25.07 4.31 29.82
CA LEU A 206 23.83 3.75 29.28
C LEU A 206 23.83 2.23 29.42
N TYR A 207 22.86 1.68 30.16
CA TYR A 207 22.78 0.25 30.48
C TYR A 207 21.43 -0.36 30.06
N GLY A 208 21.46 -1.64 29.69
CA GLY A 208 20.28 -2.46 29.49
C GLY A 208 19.94 -3.23 30.76
N CYS A 209 18.71 -3.22 31.20
CA CYS A 209 18.17 -4.00 32.29
C CYS A 209 17.19 -5.04 31.77
N SER A 210 17.65 -6.26 31.47
CA SER A 210 16.81 -7.34 31.01
C SER A 210 15.80 -7.78 32.06
N GLN A 211 14.56 -7.91 31.66
CA GLN A 211 13.44 -8.38 32.47
C GLN A 211 12.81 -9.61 31.81
N THR A 212 12.27 -10.48 32.64
CA THR A 212 11.48 -11.64 32.27
C THR A 212 10.04 -11.40 32.71
N GLY A 213 9.08 -11.82 31.89
CA GLY A 213 7.67 -11.59 32.13
C GLY A 213 6.94 -11.32 30.82
N TYR A 214 5.69 -10.98 30.92
CA TYR A 214 4.91 -10.61 29.74
C TYR A 214 5.19 -9.16 29.32
N TRP A 215 5.33 -8.96 28.01
CA TRP A 215 5.43 -7.63 27.44
C TRP A 215 4.79 -7.63 26.05
N ALA A 216 3.97 -6.64 25.77
CA ALA A 216 3.38 -6.41 24.45
C ALA A 216 3.24 -4.90 24.18
N ASP A 217 3.69 -4.48 22.99
CA ASP A 217 3.31 -3.20 22.38
C ASP A 217 2.03 -3.41 21.58
N ILE A 218 0.92 -2.85 22.04
CA ILE A 218 -0.39 -2.99 21.38
C ILE A 218 -0.43 -2.04 20.17
N GLY A 219 0.43 -2.28 19.19
CA GLY A 219 0.66 -1.42 18.03
C GLY A 219 -0.33 -1.57 16.88
N ASN A 220 -1.07 -2.68 16.81
CA ASN A 220 -2.03 -3.01 15.76
C ASN A 220 -3.16 -3.90 16.31
N THR A 221 -4.16 -4.19 15.49
CA THR A 221 -5.34 -5.00 15.89
C THR A 221 -5.00 -6.43 16.23
N ASP A 222 -3.98 -7.02 15.59
CA ASP A 222 -3.57 -8.40 15.83
C ASP A 222 -2.89 -8.51 17.20
N ALA A 223 -1.97 -7.59 17.49
CA ALA A 223 -1.33 -7.49 18.82
C ALA A 223 -2.35 -7.24 19.94
N TYR A 224 -3.41 -6.48 19.68
CA TYR A 224 -4.50 -6.27 20.62
C TYR A 224 -5.25 -7.57 20.93
N LEU A 225 -5.68 -8.31 19.89
CA LEU A 225 -6.38 -9.60 20.06
C LEU A 225 -5.47 -10.65 20.71
N GLU A 226 -4.20 -10.69 20.32
CA GLU A 226 -3.22 -11.60 20.92
C GLU A 226 -2.99 -11.29 22.40
N THR A 227 -2.92 -10.01 22.76
CA THR A 227 -2.84 -9.58 24.16
C THR A 227 -4.09 -10.00 24.96
N CYS A 228 -5.29 -9.85 24.39
CA CYS A 228 -6.52 -10.32 25.00
C CYS A 228 -6.51 -11.84 25.23
N ARG A 229 -6.03 -12.62 24.26
CA ARG A 229 -5.84 -14.07 24.40
C ARG A 229 -4.81 -14.42 25.48
N ALA A 230 -3.69 -13.74 25.52
CA ALA A 230 -2.65 -13.94 26.54
C ALA A 230 -3.23 -13.74 27.97
N ILE A 231 -4.07 -12.72 28.15
CA ILE A 231 -4.77 -12.48 29.42
C ILE A 231 -5.73 -13.64 29.74
N SER A 232 -6.57 -14.02 28.76
CA SER A 232 -7.58 -15.07 28.97
C SER A 232 -6.97 -16.46 29.29
N HIS A 233 -5.73 -16.70 28.86
CA HIS A 233 -4.96 -17.90 29.15
C HIS A 233 -4.06 -17.77 30.40
N GLY A 234 -4.09 -16.62 31.07
CA GLY A 234 -3.31 -16.41 32.31
C GLY A 234 -1.80 -16.20 32.06
N ALA A 235 -1.39 -15.83 30.86
CA ALA A 235 0.02 -15.54 30.53
C ALA A 235 0.51 -14.23 31.16
N VAL A 236 -0.41 -13.33 31.48
CA VAL A 236 -0.14 -12.06 32.17
C VAL A 236 -1.17 -11.82 33.25
N ASN A 237 -0.74 -11.33 34.40
CA ASN A 237 -1.63 -11.03 35.50
C ASN A 237 -2.08 -9.57 35.47
N VAL A 238 -3.35 -9.37 35.15
CA VAL A 238 -4.01 -8.05 35.14
C VAL A 238 -5.05 -7.96 36.25
N GLN A 239 -5.30 -6.76 36.72
CA GLN A 239 -6.40 -6.53 37.66
C GLN A 239 -7.72 -6.51 36.90
N VAL A 240 -8.69 -7.26 37.41
CA VAL A 240 -10.07 -7.29 36.93
C VAL A 240 -10.93 -6.59 37.97
N ASP A 241 -11.74 -5.63 37.56
CA ASP A 241 -12.59 -4.84 38.47
C ASP A 241 -13.88 -5.59 38.86
N GLU A 242 -14.32 -6.54 38.02
CA GLU A 242 -15.50 -7.33 38.25
C GLU A 242 -15.30 -8.41 39.37
N ASP A 243 -16.35 -8.72 40.08
CA ASP A 243 -16.30 -9.71 41.16
C ASP A 243 -16.17 -11.15 40.62
N GLY A 244 -15.20 -11.89 41.16
CA GLY A 244 -15.05 -13.31 40.87
C GLY A 244 -16.18 -14.12 41.51
N THR A 245 -16.95 -14.82 40.68
CA THR A 245 -17.96 -15.76 41.17
C THR A 245 -17.32 -17.07 41.58
N GLY A 246 -17.29 -17.67 42.58
CA GLY A 246 -16.66 -18.95 42.94
C GLY A 246 -16.50 -20.02 41.81
N SER A 247 -16.95 -19.76 40.60
CA SER A 247 -16.73 -20.53 39.38
C SER A 247 -15.40 -20.08 38.76
N ARG A 248 -14.46 -21.01 38.52
CA ARG A 248 -13.13 -20.68 37.95
C ARG A 248 -13.28 -19.92 36.64
N GLY A 249 -12.71 -18.69 36.59
CA GLY A 249 -12.59 -17.88 35.39
C GLY A 249 -13.82 -17.05 35.02
N LEU A 250 -14.88 -17.00 35.81
CA LEU A 250 -16.03 -16.14 35.57
C LEU A 250 -16.03 -14.93 36.52
N TYR A 251 -16.03 -13.73 35.93
CA TYR A 251 -16.07 -12.43 36.58
C TYR A 251 -17.33 -11.68 36.15
N ILE A 252 -18.12 -11.19 37.09
CA ILE A 252 -19.41 -10.56 36.81
C ILE A 252 -19.45 -9.18 37.48
N GLY A 253 -19.69 -8.16 36.67
CA GLY A 253 -19.87 -6.78 37.08
C GLY A 253 -21.18 -6.55 37.83
N HIS A 254 -21.32 -5.36 38.40
CA HIS A 254 -22.51 -4.96 39.18
C HIS A 254 -23.77 -5.02 38.32
N ASP A 255 -24.85 -5.58 38.86
CA ASP A 255 -26.15 -5.79 38.17
C ASP A 255 -26.09 -6.57 36.83
N ALA A 256 -24.98 -7.21 36.51
CA ALA A 256 -24.90 -8.09 35.34
C ALA A 256 -25.64 -9.41 35.60
N GLN A 257 -26.32 -9.92 34.58
CA GLN A 257 -27.16 -11.10 34.67
C GLN A 257 -26.75 -12.16 33.66
N ILE A 258 -26.50 -13.37 34.14
CA ILE A 258 -26.23 -14.52 33.26
C ILE A 258 -27.27 -15.61 33.55
N SER A 259 -27.88 -16.17 32.51
CA SER A 259 -28.86 -17.27 32.68
C SER A 259 -28.17 -18.51 33.23
N THR A 260 -28.88 -19.27 34.09
CA THR A 260 -28.39 -20.53 34.67
C THR A 260 -28.04 -21.57 33.60
N ALA A 261 -28.69 -21.53 32.44
CA ALA A 261 -28.41 -22.40 31.31
C ALA A 261 -27.07 -22.04 30.60
N SER A 262 -26.62 -20.79 30.67
CA SER A 262 -25.35 -20.33 30.12
C SER A 262 -24.17 -20.54 31.07
N ILE A 263 -24.38 -20.53 32.39
CA ILE A 263 -23.30 -20.77 33.38
C ILE A 263 -22.62 -22.13 33.15
N GLY A 264 -23.38 -23.17 32.78
CA GLY A 264 -22.84 -24.49 32.47
C GLY A 264 -22.14 -24.60 31.10
N LEU A 265 -22.19 -23.57 30.26
CA LEU A 265 -21.61 -23.50 28.92
C LEU A 265 -20.40 -22.56 28.85
N GLN A 266 -19.96 -22.05 29.98
CA GLN A 266 -18.80 -21.14 30.05
C GLN A 266 -17.49 -21.95 30.10
N GLU A 267 -16.50 -21.52 29.37
CA GLU A 267 -15.14 -22.09 29.30
C GLU A 267 -14.06 -20.99 29.40
N GLY A 268 -13.01 -21.25 30.18
CA GLY A 268 -11.89 -20.35 30.35
C GLY A 268 -12.24 -19.04 31.07
N MET A 269 -11.56 -17.96 30.76
CA MET A 269 -11.80 -16.66 31.39
C MET A 269 -12.90 -15.89 30.68
N VAL A 270 -13.94 -15.55 31.41
CA VAL A 270 -15.08 -14.76 30.94
C VAL A 270 -15.31 -13.60 31.89
N VAL A 271 -15.34 -12.38 31.34
CA VAL A 271 -15.58 -11.14 32.09
C VAL A 271 -16.83 -10.47 31.53
N LEU A 272 -17.79 -10.18 32.39
CA LEU A 272 -19.04 -9.48 32.05
C LEU A 272 -19.10 -8.17 32.81
N GLY A 273 -19.08 -7.05 32.10
CA GLY A 273 -19.20 -5.71 32.68
C GLY A 273 -20.59 -5.41 33.25
N ASP A 274 -20.69 -4.29 33.95
CA ASP A 274 -21.90 -3.86 34.66
C ASP A 274 -23.15 -3.85 33.76
N ASN A 275 -24.32 -4.20 34.33
CA ASN A 275 -25.62 -4.20 33.67
C ASN A 275 -25.70 -5.08 32.40
N THR A 276 -24.74 -5.96 32.13
CA THR A 276 -24.75 -6.84 30.95
C THR A 276 -25.68 -8.02 31.18
N GLN A 277 -26.44 -8.38 30.13
CA GLN A 277 -27.43 -9.46 30.17
C GLN A 277 -27.06 -10.55 29.18
N VAL A 278 -26.85 -11.78 29.71
CA VAL A 278 -26.66 -13.00 28.93
C VAL A 278 -27.84 -13.91 29.06
N ARG A 279 -28.60 -14.09 27.98
CA ARG A 279 -29.91 -14.78 27.97
C ARG A 279 -29.82 -16.19 27.40
N GLY A 280 -30.74 -17.05 27.80
CA GLY A 280 -30.96 -18.39 27.24
C GLY A 280 -29.78 -19.34 27.40
N ARG A 281 -29.38 -20.03 26.32
CA ARG A 281 -28.27 -20.99 26.25
C ARG A 281 -27.10 -20.43 25.45
N THR A 282 -26.51 -19.38 25.94
CA THR A 282 -25.36 -18.71 25.31
C THR A 282 -24.05 -19.37 25.73
N ARG A 283 -23.16 -19.66 24.76
CA ARG A 283 -21.82 -20.20 25.01
C ARG A 283 -20.83 -19.05 25.05
N LEU A 284 -20.06 -18.97 26.13
CA LEU A 284 -18.98 -17.98 26.31
C LEU A 284 -17.67 -18.70 26.58
N LYS A 285 -16.64 -18.41 25.80
CA LYS A 285 -15.31 -18.97 25.97
C LYS A 285 -14.25 -17.88 25.78
N ASN A 286 -13.37 -17.70 26.79
CA ASN A 286 -12.25 -16.75 26.73
C ASN A 286 -12.69 -15.37 26.21
N SER A 287 -13.79 -14.82 26.70
CA SER A 287 -14.39 -13.63 26.11
C SER A 287 -14.61 -12.53 27.14
N PHE A 288 -14.36 -11.29 26.69
CA PHE A 288 -14.53 -10.08 27.48
C PHE A 288 -15.70 -9.29 26.93
N VAL A 289 -16.71 -9.06 27.76
CA VAL A 289 -17.93 -8.33 27.41
C VAL A 289 -18.02 -7.09 28.29
N GLY A 290 -18.13 -5.93 27.67
CA GLY A 290 -18.24 -4.64 28.33
C GLY A 290 -19.58 -4.42 29.03
N ARG A 291 -19.86 -3.16 29.37
CA ARG A 291 -21.04 -2.73 30.13
C ARG A 291 -22.27 -2.59 29.24
N ASN A 292 -23.45 -2.76 29.85
CA ASN A 292 -24.75 -2.57 29.19
C ASN A 292 -24.94 -3.38 27.90
N CYS A 293 -24.30 -4.53 27.76
CA CYS A 293 -24.46 -5.42 26.63
C CYS A 293 -25.65 -6.35 26.81
N ILE A 294 -26.27 -6.73 25.69
CA ILE A 294 -27.33 -7.73 25.66
C ILE A 294 -26.94 -8.81 24.66
N ILE A 295 -26.83 -10.05 25.15
CA ILE A 295 -26.53 -11.24 24.36
C ILE A 295 -27.72 -12.18 24.46
N GLU A 296 -28.37 -12.42 23.32
CA GLU A 296 -29.58 -13.24 23.25
C GLU A 296 -29.27 -14.75 23.16
N ASP A 297 -30.34 -15.56 23.31
CA ASP A 297 -30.29 -17.02 23.35
C ASP A 297 -29.56 -17.67 22.16
N GLY A 298 -28.75 -18.67 22.43
CA GLY A 298 -28.06 -19.46 21.41
C GLY A 298 -26.85 -18.76 20.76
N ALA A 299 -26.46 -17.58 21.24
CA ALA A 299 -25.24 -16.93 20.74
C ALA A 299 -23.97 -17.67 21.21
N GLU A 300 -22.93 -17.67 20.39
CA GLU A 300 -21.62 -18.27 20.68
C GLU A 300 -20.53 -17.19 20.56
N LEU A 301 -19.83 -16.94 21.67
CA LEU A 301 -18.68 -16.04 21.73
C LEU A 301 -17.42 -16.83 22.12
N GLU A 302 -16.42 -16.86 21.28
CA GLU A 302 -15.14 -17.52 21.51
C GLU A 302 -13.99 -16.56 21.21
N ASP A 303 -13.08 -16.34 22.18
CA ASP A 303 -11.96 -15.39 22.07
C ASP A 303 -12.43 -14.00 21.59
N ALA A 304 -13.64 -13.59 21.99
CA ALA A 304 -14.30 -12.38 21.53
C ALA A 304 -14.10 -11.23 22.51
N VAL A 305 -13.88 -10.03 21.96
CA VAL A 305 -13.82 -8.79 22.73
C VAL A 305 -14.99 -7.91 22.34
N VAL A 306 -15.88 -7.68 23.27
CA VAL A 306 -17.11 -6.91 23.07
C VAL A 306 -17.06 -5.70 23.98
N TRP A 307 -17.08 -4.50 23.41
CA TRP A 307 -17.08 -3.23 24.17
C TRP A 307 -18.48 -2.89 24.66
N ASP A 308 -18.66 -1.69 25.22
CA ASP A 308 -19.89 -1.31 25.87
C ASP A 308 -21.08 -1.09 24.90
N ASN A 309 -22.32 -1.29 25.41
CA ASN A 309 -23.57 -1.01 24.72
C ASN A 309 -23.81 -1.87 23.45
N VAL A 310 -23.24 -3.06 23.36
CA VAL A 310 -23.37 -3.95 22.21
C VAL A 310 -24.63 -4.83 22.35
N PHE A 311 -25.33 -5.02 21.24
CA PHE A 311 -26.50 -5.88 21.15
C PHE A 311 -26.24 -7.03 20.16
N ILE A 312 -26.30 -8.28 20.66
CA ILE A 312 -26.07 -9.49 19.86
C ILE A 312 -27.36 -10.34 19.91
N LYS A 313 -28.03 -10.47 18.74
CA LYS A 313 -29.21 -11.26 18.61
C LYS A 313 -28.94 -12.77 18.60
N ARG A 314 -30.00 -13.55 18.75
CA ARG A 314 -29.97 -15.00 18.89
C ARG A 314 -29.19 -15.70 17.78
N GLY A 315 -28.52 -16.80 18.12
CA GLY A 315 -27.88 -17.74 17.20
C GLY A 315 -26.60 -17.20 16.54
N SER A 316 -26.16 -15.95 16.84
CA SER A 316 -24.98 -15.37 16.23
C SER A 316 -23.69 -15.95 16.80
N ARG A 317 -22.66 -16.09 15.95
CA ARG A 317 -21.35 -16.66 16.26
C ARG A 317 -20.26 -15.65 16.04
N ILE A 318 -19.55 -15.28 17.11
CA ILE A 318 -18.44 -14.33 17.10
C ILE A 318 -17.19 -15.05 17.59
N ARG A 319 -16.17 -15.16 16.73
CA ARG A 319 -14.93 -15.86 17.04
C ARG A 319 -13.73 -14.96 16.81
N GLY A 320 -12.86 -14.81 17.81
CA GLY A 320 -11.61 -14.08 17.72
C GLY A 320 -11.74 -12.67 17.16
N ALA A 321 -12.83 -11.97 17.45
CA ALA A 321 -13.19 -10.71 16.82
C ALA A 321 -13.45 -9.62 17.86
N VAL A 322 -13.38 -8.35 17.42
CA VAL A 322 -13.66 -7.18 18.24
C VAL A 322 -14.95 -6.51 17.79
N LEU A 323 -15.88 -6.33 18.72
CA LEU A 323 -17.08 -5.51 18.54
C LEU A 323 -16.94 -4.25 19.40
N CYS A 324 -16.79 -3.09 18.75
CA CYS A 324 -16.65 -1.81 19.45
C CYS A 324 -17.97 -1.30 20.03
N HIS A 325 -17.96 -0.10 20.63
CA HIS A 325 -19.13 0.47 21.30
C HIS A 325 -20.36 0.57 20.39
N SER A 326 -21.54 0.25 20.96
CA SER A 326 -22.84 0.44 20.31
C SER A 326 -23.07 -0.34 19.01
N VAL A 327 -22.32 -1.41 18.79
CA VAL A 327 -22.52 -2.33 17.65
C VAL A 327 -23.78 -3.14 17.83
N GLN A 328 -24.54 -3.32 16.74
CA GLN A 328 -25.76 -4.12 16.70
C GLN A 328 -25.59 -5.30 15.73
N ILE A 329 -25.64 -6.50 16.25
CA ILE A 329 -25.53 -7.75 15.49
C ILE A 329 -26.91 -8.38 15.33
N GLY A 330 -27.28 -8.66 14.09
CA GLY A 330 -28.53 -9.34 13.73
C GLY A 330 -28.57 -10.78 14.17
N GLN A 331 -29.65 -11.50 13.77
CA GLN A 331 -29.85 -12.91 14.08
C GLN A 331 -28.98 -13.79 13.17
N ASP A 332 -28.43 -14.89 13.71
CA ASP A 332 -27.68 -15.93 12.98
C ASP A 332 -26.51 -15.33 12.16
N VAL A 333 -25.90 -14.27 12.65
CA VAL A 333 -24.71 -13.64 12.04
C VAL A 333 -23.47 -14.44 12.40
N SER A 334 -22.55 -14.59 11.46
CA SER A 334 -21.24 -15.21 11.70
C SER A 334 -20.12 -14.20 11.46
N ILE A 335 -19.21 -14.07 12.45
CA ILE A 335 -18.03 -13.20 12.39
C ILE A 335 -16.81 -14.04 12.70
N ASP A 336 -15.89 -14.08 11.73
CA ASP A 336 -14.68 -14.90 11.79
C ASP A 336 -13.49 -14.18 12.47
N PRO A 337 -12.43 -14.93 12.85
CA PRO A 337 -11.29 -14.40 13.58
C PRO A 337 -10.57 -13.23 12.86
N GLY A 338 -10.06 -12.30 13.68
CA GLY A 338 -9.36 -11.11 13.18
C GLY A 338 -10.28 -9.96 12.75
N ALA A 339 -11.60 -10.22 12.67
CA ALA A 339 -12.55 -9.19 12.28
C ALA A 339 -12.70 -8.11 13.37
N VAL A 340 -12.81 -6.85 12.93
CA VAL A 340 -13.03 -5.69 13.80
C VAL A 340 -14.25 -4.92 13.32
N ILE A 341 -15.28 -4.86 14.14
CA ILE A 341 -16.51 -4.12 13.85
C ILE A 341 -16.50 -2.84 14.69
N ALA A 342 -16.28 -1.71 14.03
CA ALA A 342 -16.18 -0.43 14.71
C ALA A 342 -17.54 0.13 15.14
N GLU A 343 -17.49 1.20 15.91
CA GLU A 343 -18.60 1.79 16.66
C GLU A 343 -19.84 2.09 15.83
N GLU A 344 -21.02 1.94 16.47
CA GLU A 344 -22.34 2.26 15.89
C GLU A 344 -22.66 1.49 14.59
N THR A 345 -21.92 0.43 14.27
CA THR A 345 -22.17 -0.40 13.08
C THR A 345 -23.34 -1.35 13.32
N ARG A 346 -24.18 -1.55 12.29
CA ARG A 346 -25.31 -2.47 12.30
C ARG A 346 -25.09 -3.56 11.27
N ILE A 347 -25.18 -4.81 11.71
CA ILE A 347 -25.07 -5.99 10.84
C ILE A 347 -26.43 -6.68 10.80
N GLY A 348 -27.00 -6.81 9.59
CA GLY A 348 -28.30 -7.44 9.37
C GLY A 348 -28.29 -8.96 9.58
N ASP A 349 -29.47 -9.55 9.71
CA ASP A 349 -29.66 -10.96 9.99
C ASP A 349 -28.99 -11.86 8.92
N HIS A 350 -28.46 -13.01 9.33
CA HIS A 350 -27.81 -14.01 8.47
C HIS A 350 -26.59 -13.47 7.67
N ALA A 351 -26.02 -12.35 8.06
CA ALA A 351 -24.80 -11.84 7.43
C ALA A 351 -23.57 -12.63 7.86
N TYR A 352 -22.56 -12.67 6.99
CA TYR A 352 -21.29 -13.33 7.25
C TYR A 352 -20.13 -12.37 7.03
N VAL A 353 -19.33 -12.16 8.08
CA VAL A 353 -18.11 -11.36 8.03
C VAL A 353 -16.91 -12.30 8.09
N LYS A 354 -16.09 -12.29 7.04
CA LYS A 354 -14.89 -13.14 6.95
C LYS A 354 -13.76 -12.64 7.83
N SER A 355 -12.75 -13.54 8.00
CA SER A 355 -11.55 -13.26 8.79
C SER A 355 -10.85 -11.97 8.33
N ASP A 356 -10.25 -11.26 9.31
CA ASP A 356 -9.43 -10.06 9.13
C ASP A 356 -10.15 -8.85 8.51
N VAL A 357 -11.47 -8.94 8.36
CA VAL A 357 -12.28 -7.82 7.85
C VAL A 357 -12.42 -6.73 8.90
N LYS A 358 -12.10 -5.49 8.51
CA LYS A 358 -12.29 -4.29 9.33
C LYS A 358 -13.46 -3.48 8.82
N VAL A 359 -14.45 -3.25 9.67
CA VAL A 359 -15.63 -2.45 9.38
C VAL A 359 -15.52 -1.14 10.13
N TRP A 360 -15.49 -0.02 9.41
CA TRP A 360 -15.38 1.34 9.98
C TRP A 360 -16.67 1.76 10.68
N PRO A 361 -16.63 2.83 11.50
CA PRO A 361 -17.79 3.27 12.27
C PRO A 361 -19.03 3.58 11.42
N ARG A 362 -20.22 3.38 12.01
CA ARG A 362 -21.55 3.77 11.47
C ARG A 362 -21.90 3.08 10.15
N LYS A 363 -21.43 1.86 9.93
CA LYS A 363 -21.81 1.08 8.74
C LYS A 363 -23.10 0.32 8.94
N VAL A 364 -23.80 0.11 7.83
CA VAL A 364 -24.97 -0.77 7.78
C VAL A 364 -24.65 -1.88 6.79
N ILE A 365 -24.61 -3.12 7.29
CA ILE A 365 -24.46 -4.33 6.48
C ILE A 365 -25.84 -4.95 6.36
N GLU A 366 -26.32 -5.11 5.12
CA GLU A 366 -27.64 -5.66 4.87
C GLU A 366 -27.73 -7.15 5.25
N ALA A 367 -28.95 -7.61 5.51
CA ALA A 367 -29.20 -9.00 5.86
C ALA A 367 -28.75 -9.96 4.73
N GLY A 368 -28.15 -11.10 5.10
CA GLY A 368 -27.65 -12.10 4.17
C GLY A 368 -26.37 -11.71 3.41
N SER A 369 -25.78 -10.56 3.71
CA SER A 369 -24.55 -10.10 3.04
C SER A 369 -23.33 -10.92 3.44
N ILE A 370 -22.42 -11.18 2.50
CA ILE A 370 -21.11 -11.77 2.76
C ILE A 370 -20.06 -10.68 2.62
N VAL A 371 -19.45 -10.28 3.74
CA VAL A 371 -18.42 -9.24 3.78
C VAL A 371 -17.06 -9.91 3.70
N THR A 372 -16.39 -9.74 2.56
CA THR A 372 -15.10 -10.36 2.29
C THR A 372 -13.93 -9.39 2.35
N ASN A 373 -14.20 -8.09 2.36
CA ASN A 373 -13.22 -7.02 2.35
C ASN A 373 -13.56 -5.97 3.40
N ASN A 374 -12.57 -5.16 3.76
CA ASN A 374 -12.77 -4.05 4.69
C ASN A 374 -13.82 -3.08 4.17
N LEU A 375 -14.76 -2.71 5.03
CA LEU A 375 -15.79 -1.71 4.74
C LEU A 375 -15.38 -0.37 5.33
N ILE A 376 -14.77 0.43 4.49
CA ILE A 376 -14.34 1.81 4.78
C ILE A 376 -15.17 2.71 3.86
N TRP A 377 -15.93 3.66 4.39
CA TRP A 377 -16.62 4.61 3.51
C TRP A 377 -15.60 5.50 2.80
N GLY A 378 -15.51 5.31 1.48
CA GLY A 378 -14.72 6.15 0.60
C GLY A 378 -13.21 5.95 0.67
N GLU A 379 -12.69 5.00 1.45
CA GLU A 379 -11.24 4.81 1.55
C GLU A 379 -10.90 3.35 1.77
N LYS A 380 -10.52 2.67 0.69
CA LYS A 380 -9.85 1.37 0.78
C LYS A 380 -8.37 1.63 0.98
N TRP A 381 -7.88 1.47 2.17
CA TRP A 381 -6.45 1.52 2.40
C TRP A 381 -5.83 0.18 2.03
N ARG A 382 -5.24 0.11 0.84
CA ARG A 382 -4.17 -0.85 0.58
C ARG A 382 -3.02 -0.52 1.55
N LYS A 383 -2.07 -1.44 1.78
CA LYS A 383 -0.84 -1.17 2.57
C LYS A 383 -0.07 0.06 2.06
N SER A 384 -0.38 0.54 0.87
CA SER A 384 0.16 1.71 0.19
C SER A 384 -0.96 2.46 -0.53
N LEU A 385 -0.95 3.79 -0.47
CA LEU A 385 -1.84 4.68 -1.23
C LEU A 385 -1.57 4.54 -2.73
N PHE A 386 -0.30 4.39 -3.09
CA PHE A 386 0.16 4.26 -4.46
C PHE A 386 0.37 2.80 -4.86
N ASP A 387 -0.06 2.46 -6.07
CA ASP A 387 0.40 1.30 -6.82
C ASP A 387 1.35 1.80 -7.92
N GLY A 388 2.66 1.68 -7.68
CA GLY A 388 3.67 2.36 -8.50
C GLY A 388 3.56 3.89 -8.40
N ALA A 389 3.22 4.54 -9.51
CA ALA A 389 2.99 5.99 -9.59
C ALA A 389 1.51 6.36 -9.72
N MET A 390 0.62 5.47 -9.36
CA MET A 390 -0.81 5.58 -9.62
C MET A 390 -1.61 5.38 -8.33
N VAL A 391 -2.66 6.17 -8.16
CA VAL A 391 -3.70 5.95 -7.15
C VAL A 391 -4.94 5.48 -7.88
N SER A 392 -5.41 4.27 -7.57
CA SER A 392 -6.55 3.64 -8.23
C SER A 392 -7.62 3.23 -7.22
N GLY A 393 -8.88 3.38 -7.58
CA GLY A 393 -9.98 2.93 -6.73
C GLY A 393 -11.36 3.15 -7.37
N LEU A 394 -12.39 2.53 -6.77
CA LEU A 394 -13.77 2.66 -7.20
C LEU A 394 -14.25 4.12 -7.07
N THR A 395 -14.76 4.67 -8.16
CA THR A 395 -15.24 6.06 -8.19
C THR A 395 -16.44 6.26 -7.28
N ASN A 396 -16.45 7.37 -6.50
CA ASN A 396 -17.47 7.71 -5.50
C ASN A 396 -17.64 6.68 -4.35
N VAL A 397 -16.79 5.69 -4.30
CA VAL A 397 -16.75 4.70 -3.22
C VAL A 397 -15.42 4.80 -2.49
N GLU A 398 -14.31 4.66 -3.22
CA GLU A 398 -12.94 4.75 -2.72
C GLU A 398 -12.30 6.09 -3.06
N LEU A 399 -12.50 6.56 -4.29
CA LEU A 399 -12.04 7.86 -4.74
C LEU A 399 -13.22 8.83 -4.75
N THR A 400 -13.41 9.51 -3.62
CA THR A 400 -14.45 10.55 -3.46
C THR A 400 -13.88 11.95 -3.74
N PRO A 401 -14.73 12.96 -3.94
CA PRO A 401 -14.30 14.37 -4.06
C PRO A 401 -13.44 14.85 -2.88
N GLU A 402 -13.79 14.46 -1.67
CA GLU A 402 -13.06 14.81 -0.44
C GLU A 402 -11.67 14.16 -0.42
N PHE A 403 -11.59 12.87 -0.78
CA PHE A 403 -10.34 12.16 -0.92
C PHE A 403 -9.42 12.85 -1.95
N MET A 404 -9.97 13.23 -3.09
CA MET A 404 -9.22 13.90 -4.15
C MET A 404 -8.72 15.29 -3.72
N ALA A 405 -9.52 16.07 -3.01
CA ALA A 405 -9.08 17.34 -2.48
C ALA A 405 -7.93 17.18 -1.47
N LYS A 406 -8.00 16.16 -0.61
CA LYS A 406 -6.95 15.79 0.33
C LYS A 406 -5.68 15.31 -0.40
N LEU A 407 -5.82 14.48 -1.42
CA LEU A 407 -4.71 13.99 -2.25
C LEU A 407 -4.02 15.13 -3.01
N GLY A 408 -4.80 16.07 -3.57
CA GLY A 408 -4.28 17.28 -4.21
C GLY A 408 -3.49 18.17 -3.25
N ALA A 409 -3.99 18.34 -2.02
CA ALA A 409 -3.30 19.09 -0.99
C ALA A 409 -2.01 18.38 -0.53
N ALA A 410 -1.99 17.04 -0.43
CA ALA A 410 -0.80 16.27 -0.10
C ALA A 410 0.27 16.39 -1.19
N TYR A 411 -0.12 16.22 -2.45
CA TYR A 411 0.79 16.39 -3.59
C TYR A 411 1.36 17.79 -3.65
N GLY A 412 0.52 18.83 -3.58
CA GLY A 412 0.96 20.21 -3.59
C GLY A 412 1.89 20.57 -2.43
N SER A 413 1.67 19.96 -1.27
CA SER A 413 2.55 20.15 -0.10
C SER A 413 3.93 19.50 -0.27
N SER A 414 4.04 18.49 -1.13
CA SER A 414 5.33 17.87 -1.47
C SER A 414 6.18 18.66 -2.47
N LEU A 415 5.59 19.70 -3.07
CA LEU A 415 6.20 20.53 -4.10
C LEU A 415 6.55 21.94 -3.58
N PRO A 416 7.53 22.65 -4.18
CA PRO A 416 7.73 24.07 -3.92
C PRO A 416 6.48 24.89 -4.24
N LYS A 417 6.30 26.05 -3.56
CA LYS A 417 5.27 27.01 -3.94
C LYS A 417 5.49 27.47 -5.38
N GLU A 418 4.43 27.90 -6.04
CA GLU A 418 4.43 28.42 -7.41
C GLU A 418 4.83 27.39 -8.49
N THR A 419 5.14 26.14 -8.12
CA THR A 419 5.36 25.09 -9.12
C THR A 419 4.13 25.00 -10.02
N LEU A 420 4.35 24.92 -11.34
CA LEU A 420 3.29 24.75 -12.33
C LEU A 420 3.07 23.24 -12.57
N ILE A 421 1.88 22.74 -12.30
CA ILE A 421 1.51 21.32 -12.49
C ILE A 421 0.49 21.20 -13.63
N LEU A 422 0.82 20.33 -14.58
CA LEU A 422 -0.07 20.00 -15.69
C LEU A 422 -1.14 18.99 -15.23
N THR A 423 -2.42 19.25 -15.54
CA THR A 423 -3.50 18.31 -15.26
C THR A 423 -4.29 17.98 -16.52
N GLY A 424 -4.62 16.71 -16.72
CA GLY A 424 -5.47 16.26 -17.82
C GLY A 424 -6.38 15.13 -17.40
N ARG A 425 -7.34 14.78 -18.25
CA ARG A 425 -8.30 13.71 -18.01
C ARG A 425 -8.76 13.06 -19.30
N ASP A 426 -9.31 11.87 -19.17
CA ASP A 426 -10.12 11.26 -20.23
C ASP A 426 -11.47 11.98 -20.41
N ALA A 427 -12.37 11.40 -21.22
CA ALA A 427 -13.67 11.99 -21.53
C ALA A 427 -14.68 11.90 -20.38
N LEU A 428 -14.54 10.95 -19.46
CA LEU A 428 -15.58 10.56 -18.51
C LEU A 428 -15.93 11.65 -17.48
N HIS A 429 -17.21 11.72 -17.13
CA HIS A 429 -17.71 12.61 -16.08
C HIS A 429 -17.06 12.31 -14.72
N ALA A 430 -16.79 11.05 -14.42
CA ALA A 430 -16.10 10.60 -13.21
C ALA A 430 -14.71 11.25 -13.08
N SER A 431 -13.89 11.12 -14.09
CA SER A 431 -12.55 11.72 -14.15
C SER A 431 -12.60 13.26 -14.06
N ARG A 432 -13.61 13.89 -14.70
CA ARG A 432 -13.84 15.33 -14.62
C ARG A 432 -14.14 15.80 -13.20
N MET A 433 -15.01 15.08 -12.49
CA MET A 433 -15.39 15.38 -11.10
C MET A 433 -14.19 15.27 -10.16
N LEU A 434 -13.48 14.14 -10.20
CA LEU A 434 -12.35 13.86 -9.33
C LEU A 434 -11.19 14.83 -9.58
N LYS A 435 -10.89 15.15 -10.85
CA LYS A 435 -9.87 16.14 -11.20
C LYS A 435 -10.18 17.52 -10.63
N ARG A 436 -11.44 17.99 -10.70
CA ARG A 436 -11.82 19.30 -10.14
C ARG A 436 -11.58 19.39 -8.65
N SER A 437 -11.91 18.34 -7.91
CA SER A 437 -11.68 18.29 -6.47
C SER A 437 -10.19 18.26 -6.15
N PHE A 438 -9.41 17.46 -6.87
CA PHE A 438 -7.94 17.40 -6.74
C PHE A 438 -7.29 18.76 -6.98
N VAL A 439 -7.69 19.46 -8.06
CA VAL A 439 -7.17 20.80 -8.40
C VAL A 439 -7.45 21.79 -7.28
N GLY A 440 -8.66 21.79 -6.69
CA GLY A 440 -8.97 22.64 -5.53
C GLY A 440 -8.03 22.42 -4.35
N GLY A 441 -7.73 21.16 -4.04
CA GLY A 441 -6.73 20.80 -3.02
C GLY A 441 -5.34 21.30 -3.36
N LEU A 442 -4.90 21.15 -4.61
CA LEU A 442 -3.58 21.56 -5.10
C LEU A 442 -3.39 23.08 -5.01
N LEU A 443 -4.36 23.86 -5.51
CA LEU A 443 -4.33 25.32 -5.45
C LEU A 443 -4.25 25.88 -4.02
N SER A 444 -4.88 25.20 -3.04
CA SER A 444 -4.85 25.58 -1.63
C SER A 444 -3.44 25.56 -1.01
N THR A 445 -2.46 24.96 -1.69
CA THR A 445 -1.07 24.87 -1.24
C THR A 445 -0.13 25.88 -1.93
N GLY A 446 -0.69 26.78 -2.77
CA GLY A 446 0.08 27.77 -3.51
C GLY A 446 0.82 27.23 -4.73
N VAL A 447 0.37 26.07 -5.26
CA VAL A 447 0.84 25.46 -6.50
C VAL A 447 -0.05 25.89 -7.65
N ASN A 448 0.54 26.27 -8.78
CA ASN A 448 -0.18 26.67 -10.00
C ASN A 448 -0.57 25.45 -10.85
N VAL A 449 -1.67 25.56 -11.57
CA VAL A 449 -2.18 24.48 -12.40
C VAL A 449 -2.34 24.94 -13.85
N SER A 450 -1.74 24.19 -14.77
CA SER A 450 -2.01 24.22 -16.21
C SER A 450 -2.99 23.10 -16.55
N ASP A 451 -4.16 23.45 -17.10
CA ASP A 451 -5.23 22.47 -17.38
C ASP A 451 -5.26 22.11 -18.88
N ALA A 452 -4.82 20.90 -19.23
CA ALA A 452 -4.95 20.33 -20.57
C ALA A 452 -6.36 19.79 -20.87
N GLN A 453 -7.31 19.99 -19.92
CA GLN A 453 -8.71 19.56 -20.06
C GLN A 453 -8.86 18.06 -20.40
N MET A 454 -9.61 17.76 -21.45
CA MET A 454 -9.76 16.42 -22.00
C MET A 454 -8.59 16.16 -22.96
N SER A 455 -7.74 15.21 -22.61
CA SER A 455 -6.53 14.88 -23.36
C SER A 455 -6.14 13.42 -23.14
N SER A 456 -5.53 12.81 -24.14
CA SER A 456 -4.89 11.50 -23.95
C SER A 456 -3.63 11.64 -23.11
N LEU A 457 -3.20 10.57 -22.45
CA LEU A 457 -2.01 10.58 -21.60
C LEU A 457 -0.72 10.87 -22.41
N PRO A 458 -0.53 10.38 -23.64
CA PRO A 458 0.60 10.78 -24.48
C PRO A 458 0.70 12.29 -24.72
N LEU A 459 -0.41 13.00 -24.91
CA LEU A 459 -0.40 14.47 -25.04
C LEU A 459 0.13 15.16 -23.78
N LEU A 460 -0.26 14.68 -22.58
CA LEU A 460 0.31 15.18 -21.33
C LEU A 460 1.82 14.96 -21.26
N ARG A 461 2.26 13.75 -21.59
CA ARG A 461 3.69 13.39 -21.59
C ARG A 461 4.48 14.23 -22.57
N PHE A 462 3.93 14.45 -23.77
CA PHE A 462 4.51 15.34 -24.79
C PHE A 462 4.68 16.76 -24.26
N GLN A 463 3.66 17.33 -23.61
CA GLN A 463 3.70 18.66 -23.03
C GLN A 463 4.79 18.76 -21.96
N LEU A 464 4.82 17.81 -21.03
CA LEU A 464 5.84 17.77 -19.96
C LEU A 464 7.25 17.64 -20.49
N ALA A 465 7.46 16.81 -21.52
CA ALA A 465 8.77 16.63 -22.15
C ALA A 465 9.23 17.87 -22.93
N SER A 466 8.30 18.71 -23.38
CA SER A 466 8.58 19.84 -24.28
C SER A 466 8.63 21.19 -23.58
N TYR A 467 8.02 21.32 -22.37
CA TYR A 467 7.85 22.58 -21.66
C TYR A 467 8.34 22.50 -20.21
N ARG A 468 8.09 23.54 -19.39
CA ARG A 468 8.71 23.71 -18.07
C ARG A 468 7.75 23.43 -16.90
N GLU A 469 6.74 22.60 -17.08
CA GLU A 469 5.91 22.17 -15.95
C GLU A 469 6.72 21.30 -14.99
N GLY A 470 6.48 21.45 -13.68
CA GLY A 470 7.21 20.72 -12.64
C GLY A 470 6.72 19.28 -12.43
N GLY A 471 5.69 18.87 -13.17
CA GLY A 471 5.08 17.53 -13.15
C GLY A 471 3.66 17.55 -13.66
N GLY A 472 3.03 16.37 -13.71
CA GLY A 472 1.68 16.24 -14.24
C GLY A 472 0.83 15.20 -13.53
N VAL A 473 -0.50 15.33 -13.64
CA VAL A 473 -1.46 14.35 -13.12
C VAL A 473 -2.56 14.11 -14.15
N HIS A 474 -2.78 12.84 -14.48
CA HIS A 474 -3.81 12.43 -15.42
C HIS A 474 -4.87 11.55 -14.77
N PHE A 475 -6.14 11.86 -15.01
CA PHE A 475 -7.31 11.13 -14.51
C PHE A 475 -7.92 10.33 -15.64
N ARG A 476 -8.02 9.01 -15.45
CA ARG A 476 -8.58 8.13 -16.46
C ARG A 476 -9.38 6.99 -15.85
N GLN A 477 -10.26 6.39 -16.61
CA GLN A 477 -10.85 5.11 -16.25
C GLN A 477 -9.75 4.04 -16.11
N SER A 478 -9.89 3.18 -15.11
CA SER A 478 -8.98 2.04 -14.97
C SER A 478 -9.21 1.04 -16.10
N PRO A 479 -8.14 0.58 -16.77
CA PRO A 479 -8.27 -0.45 -17.81
C PRO A 479 -8.67 -1.82 -17.24
N ASN A 480 -8.55 -2.02 -15.92
CA ASN A 480 -8.85 -3.30 -15.27
C ASN A 480 -10.27 -3.37 -14.70
N ASP A 481 -10.90 -2.23 -14.40
CA ASP A 481 -12.23 -2.15 -13.81
C ASP A 481 -12.94 -0.88 -14.29
N PRO A 482 -14.05 -1.01 -15.06
CA PRO A 482 -14.80 0.13 -15.57
C PRO A 482 -15.39 1.05 -14.49
N ALA A 483 -15.60 0.56 -13.28
CA ALA A 483 -16.10 1.35 -12.16
C ALA A 483 -15.01 2.12 -11.41
N ALA A 484 -13.73 1.82 -11.69
CA ALA A 484 -12.58 2.44 -11.04
C ALA A 484 -11.97 3.57 -11.87
N THR A 485 -11.39 4.55 -11.18
CA THR A 485 -10.58 5.63 -11.78
C THR A 485 -9.13 5.47 -11.36
N ASP A 486 -8.23 5.67 -12.32
CA ASP A 486 -6.78 5.76 -12.08
C ASP A 486 -6.34 7.22 -12.11
N VAL A 487 -5.56 7.63 -11.12
CA VAL A 487 -4.90 8.93 -11.04
C VAL A 487 -3.41 8.71 -11.21
N VAL A 488 -2.88 9.04 -12.38
CA VAL A 488 -1.49 8.79 -12.76
C VAL A 488 -0.66 10.04 -12.50
N PHE A 489 0.43 9.91 -11.74
CA PHE A 489 1.34 11.01 -11.42
C PHE A 489 2.61 10.94 -12.25
N LEU A 490 2.98 12.06 -12.85
CA LEU A 490 4.13 12.21 -13.73
C LEU A 490 5.10 13.26 -13.17
N ASP A 491 6.38 13.04 -13.39
CA ASP A 491 7.41 14.04 -13.11
C ASP A 491 7.53 15.10 -14.24
N ALA A 492 8.45 16.03 -14.09
CA ALA A 492 8.69 17.11 -15.06
C ALA A 492 9.15 16.63 -16.46
N LYS A 493 9.55 15.37 -16.59
CA LYS A 493 9.94 14.76 -17.86
C LYS A 493 8.83 13.95 -18.50
N GLY A 494 7.65 13.85 -17.87
CA GLY A 494 6.54 13.00 -18.33
C GLY A 494 6.71 11.52 -17.96
N ILE A 495 7.67 11.18 -17.10
CA ILE A 495 7.89 9.83 -16.57
C ILE A 495 7.03 9.67 -15.30
N GLU A 496 6.57 8.48 -14.99
CA GLU A 496 5.90 8.18 -13.73
C GLU A 496 6.77 8.59 -12.54
N ILE A 497 6.17 9.17 -11.48
CA ILE A 497 6.90 9.56 -10.28
C ILE A 497 7.62 8.36 -9.64
N SER A 498 8.74 8.62 -8.99
CA SER A 498 9.51 7.59 -8.29
C SER A 498 8.80 7.12 -7.02
N SER A 499 9.13 5.91 -6.56
CA SER A 499 8.64 5.37 -5.29
C SER A 499 8.96 6.29 -4.10
N ALA A 500 10.07 7.03 -4.14
CA ALA A 500 10.43 8.00 -3.10
C ALA A 500 9.48 9.20 -3.08
N GLN A 501 9.11 9.72 -4.26
CA GLN A 501 8.13 10.79 -4.39
C GLN A 501 6.74 10.31 -3.94
N ALA A 502 6.31 9.12 -4.39
CA ALA A 502 5.04 8.51 -3.97
C ALA A 502 4.96 8.36 -2.45
N LYS A 503 6.00 7.83 -1.79
CA LYS A 503 6.08 7.71 -0.31
C LYS A 503 6.05 9.07 0.41
N THR A 504 6.61 10.11 -0.22
CA THR A 504 6.56 11.47 0.36
C THR A 504 5.14 12.02 0.36
N ILE A 505 4.43 11.89 -0.77
CA ILE A 505 3.02 12.28 -0.87
C ILE A 505 2.17 11.48 0.11
N GLU A 506 2.37 10.18 0.17
CA GLU A 506 1.67 9.25 1.06
C GLU A 506 1.84 9.64 2.53
N ARG A 507 3.07 9.95 2.96
CA ARG A 507 3.35 10.41 4.32
C ARG A 507 2.60 11.70 4.67
N ILE A 508 2.59 12.69 3.76
CA ILE A 508 1.87 13.95 3.96
C ILE A 508 0.36 13.70 4.01
N PHE A 509 -0.15 12.84 3.13
CA PHE A 509 -1.55 12.47 3.06
C PHE A 509 -2.05 11.85 4.37
N PHE A 510 -1.31 10.87 4.91
CA PHE A 510 -1.70 10.17 6.15
C PHE A 510 -1.49 11.01 7.42
N LYS A 511 -0.45 11.84 7.45
CA LYS A 511 -0.20 12.75 8.57
C LYS A 511 -1.05 14.01 8.52
N GLU A 512 -1.76 14.25 7.42
CA GLU A 512 -2.54 15.46 7.17
C GLU A 512 -1.75 16.78 7.36
N THR A 513 -0.44 16.71 7.22
CA THR A 513 0.46 17.86 7.37
C THR A 513 0.46 18.71 6.10
N PHE A 514 -0.74 19.18 5.71
CA PHE A 514 -0.90 19.95 4.49
C PHE A 514 -0.42 21.39 4.68
N ARG A 515 0.42 21.85 3.74
CA ARG A 515 0.68 23.28 3.59
C ARG A 515 -0.63 24.00 3.24
N ARG A 516 -0.95 25.07 3.96
CA ARG A 516 -2.02 26.01 3.62
C ARG A 516 -1.39 27.38 3.47
N VAL A 517 -1.66 28.04 2.33
CA VAL A 517 -1.15 29.38 2.08
C VAL A 517 -2.13 30.44 2.58
N HIS A 518 -1.64 31.67 2.74
CA HIS A 518 -2.48 32.78 3.10
C HIS A 518 -3.59 33.00 2.05
N TYR A 519 -4.74 33.57 2.44
CA TYR A 519 -5.89 33.74 1.55
C TYR A 519 -5.58 34.50 0.25
N ALA A 520 -4.52 35.33 0.23
CA ALA A 520 -4.07 36.09 -0.93
C ALA A 520 -3.08 35.33 -1.84
N GLU A 521 -2.64 34.11 -1.45
CA GLU A 521 -1.59 33.34 -2.12
C GLU A 521 -2.02 31.96 -2.68
N PRO A 522 -3.33 31.68 -2.90
CA PRO A 522 -3.68 30.41 -3.54
C PRO A 522 -3.08 30.36 -4.95
N GLY A 523 -2.78 29.15 -5.43
CA GLY A 523 -2.29 28.95 -6.78
C GLY A 523 -3.29 29.39 -7.85
N GLY A 524 -2.78 29.73 -9.03
CA GLY A 524 -3.59 30.08 -10.20
C GLY A 524 -3.95 28.85 -11.03
N LEU A 525 -5.10 28.90 -11.72
CA LEU A 525 -5.53 27.91 -12.71
C LEU A 525 -5.57 28.56 -14.10
N ALA A 526 -4.82 28.02 -15.04
CA ALA A 526 -4.84 28.44 -16.44
C ALA A 526 -5.05 27.24 -17.35
N GLN A 527 -5.59 27.47 -18.53
CA GLN A 527 -5.68 26.44 -19.56
C GLN A 527 -4.34 26.31 -20.30
N THR A 528 -3.95 25.09 -20.66
CA THR A 528 -2.76 24.86 -21.48
C THR A 528 -2.99 25.39 -22.90
N PRO A 529 -2.22 26.38 -23.36
CA PRO A 529 -2.47 26.98 -24.67
C PRO A 529 -1.94 26.08 -25.79
N ARG A 530 -2.71 25.93 -26.84
CA ARG A 530 -2.29 25.34 -28.14
C ARG A 530 -1.60 23.97 -28.06
N LEU A 531 -1.90 23.13 -27.06
CA LEU A 531 -1.30 21.80 -26.91
C LEU A 531 -1.44 20.94 -28.18
N LEU A 532 -2.65 20.88 -28.76
CA LEU A 532 -2.91 20.10 -29.98
C LEU A 532 -2.15 20.62 -31.18
N ASP A 533 -2.02 21.95 -31.34
CA ASP A 533 -1.26 22.55 -32.46
C ASP A 533 0.22 22.20 -32.40
N TYR A 534 0.84 22.28 -31.19
CA TYR A 534 2.24 21.94 -31.01
C TYR A 534 2.50 20.43 -31.20
N TYR A 535 1.59 19.61 -30.71
CA TYR A 535 1.68 18.16 -30.92
C TYR A 535 1.60 17.83 -32.40
N ARG A 536 0.61 18.40 -33.15
CA ARG A 536 0.46 18.24 -34.60
C ARG A 536 1.72 18.63 -35.37
N GLU A 537 2.29 19.79 -35.06
CA GLU A 537 3.52 20.27 -35.70
C GLU A 537 4.66 19.25 -35.55
N LYS A 538 4.89 18.78 -34.32
CA LYS A 538 5.96 17.82 -34.02
C LYS A 538 5.67 16.43 -34.58
N TYR A 539 4.42 15.99 -34.52
CA TYR A 539 3.97 14.72 -35.09
C TYR A 539 4.28 14.65 -36.59
N LEU A 540 3.90 15.67 -37.33
CA LEU A 540 4.16 15.72 -38.77
C LEU A 540 5.66 15.87 -39.10
N ALA A 541 6.40 16.62 -38.31
CA ALA A 541 7.85 16.77 -38.48
C ALA A 541 8.64 15.47 -38.18
N GLY A 542 8.06 14.54 -37.41
CA GLY A 542 8.69 13.27 -37.03
C GLY A 542 8.49 12.15 -38.06
N ILE A 543 7.79 12.38 -39.18
CA ILE A 543 7.39 11.38 -40.18
C ILE A 543 7.77 11.85 -41.60
N ASP A 544 8.19 10.91 -42.46
CA ASP A 544 8.42 11.19 -43.88
C ASP A 544 7.08 11.30 -44.61
N LEU A 545 6.57 12.53 -44.71
CA LEU A 545 5.32 12.86 -45.37
C LEU A 545 5.30 12.47 -46.87
N GLN A 546 6.46 12.57 -47.56
CA GLN A 546 6.52 12.25 -48.99
C GLN A 546 6.32 10.75 -49.22
N LEU A 547 6.97 9.95 -48.43
CA LEU A 547 6.90 8.49 -48.46
C LEU A 547 5.48 8.02 -48.21
N LEU A 548 4.81 8.52 -47.15
CA LEU A 548 3.45 8.11 -46.81
C LEU A 548 2.41 8.57 -47.82
N ARG A 549 2.51 9.79 -48.35
CA ARG A 549 1.61 10.30 -49.39
C ARG A 549 1.72 9.52 -50.72
N LEU A 550 2.94 9.05 -51.03
CA LEU A 550 3.15 8.20 -52.21
C LEU A 550 2.56 6.79 -52.00
N ALA A 551 2.69 6.25 -50.78
CA ALA A 551 2.15 4.92 -50.44
C ALA A 551 0.65 4.91 -50.26
N ALA A 552 0.03 6.03 -49.86
CA ALA A 552 -1.39 6.25 -49.60
C ALA A 552 -2.12 5.03 -48.98
N PRO A 553 -1.68 4.54 -47.83
CA PRO A 553 -2.21 3.29 -47.29
C PRO A 553 -3.65 3.45 -46.82
N LYS A 554 -4.51 2.47 -47.15
CA LYS A 554 -5.84 2.36 -46.64
C LYS A 554 -5.83 1.62 -45.31
N ILE A 555 -6.37 2.24 -44.26
CA ILE A 555 -6.32 1.72 -42.90
C ILE A 555 -7.68 1.82 -42.19
N VAL A 556 -7.89 0.94 -41.21
CA VAL A 556 -9.04 1.02 -40.31
C VAL A 556 -8.51 1.34 -38.89
N VAL A 557 -9.04 2.41 -38.28
CA VAL A 557 -8.63 2.86 -36.96
C VAL A 557 -9.83 2.89 -36.02
N ASP A 558 -9.79 2.06 -34.99
CA ASP A 558 -10.77 2.09 -33.91
C ASP A 558 -10.22 2.98 -32.77
N LEU A 559 -10.85 4.12 -32.58
CA LEU A 559 -10.47 5.16 -31.65
C LEU A 559 -10.95 4.89 -30.23
N ASN A 560 -11.73 3.81 -30.03
CA ASN A 560 -12.17 3.36 -28.71
C ASN A 560 -12.78 4.48 -27.85
N HIS A 561 -13.52 5.39 -28.45
CA HIS A 561 -14.16 6.54 -27.83
C HIS A 561 -13.19 7.43 -27.02
N SER A 562 -11.89 7.34 -27.29
CA SER A 562 -10.84 8.01 -26.54
C SER A 562 -10.65 9.49 -26.95
N PRO A 563 -10.02 10.32 -26.10
CA PRO A 563 -9.67 11.70 -26.46
C PRO A 563 -8.78 11.84 -27.69
N ALA A 564 -8.09 10.76 -28.12
CA ALA A 564 -7.31 10.74 -29.37
C ALA A 564 -8.15 11.05 -30.61
N ALA A 565 -9.48 10.81 -30.56
CA ALA A 565 -10.41 11.15 -31.63
C ALA A 565 -10.44 12.65 -31.98
N GLN A 566 -9.96 13.52 -31.10
CA GLN A 566 -9.91 14.97 -31.37
C GLN A 566 -8.87 15.36 -32.41
N ILE A 567 -7.83 14.56 -32.63
CA ILE A 567 -6.70 14.97 -33.46
C ILE A 567 -6.20 13.87 -34.41
N LEU A 568 -6.26 12.60 -34.04
CA LEU A 568 -5.61 11.52 -34.79
C LEU A 568 -6.19 11.32 -36.19
N PRO A 569 -7.51 11.38 -36.43
CA PRO A 569 -8.07 11.24 -37.79
C PRO A 569 -7.51 12.29 -38.74
N GLU A 570 -7.52 13.55 -38.35
CA GLU A 570 -6.98 14.63 -39.15
C GLU A 570 -5.49 14.47 -39.47
N LEU A 571 -4.70 14.05 -38.49
CA LEU A 571 -3.27 13.77 -38.67
C LEU A 571 -3.03 12.68 -39.72
N LEU A 572 -3.76 11.58 -39.64
CA LEU A 572 -3.62 10.45 -40.59
C LEU A 572 -4.03 10.84 -42.02
N ILE A 573 -5.05 11.66 -42.15
CA ILE A 573 -5.48 12.21 -43.46
C ILE A 573 -4.38 13.13 -44.02
N GLU A 574 -3.76 13.96 -43.21
CA GLU A 574 -2.64 14.82 -43.62
C GLU A 574 -1.38 14.03 -44.05
N LEU A 575 -1.17 12.87 -43.44
CA LEU A 575 -0.13 11.93 -43.87
C LEU A 575 -0.45 11.27 -45.25
N GLY A 576 -1.66 11.45 -45.81
CA GLY A 576 -2.07 10.87 -47.06
C GLY A 576 -2.72 9.49 -46.95
N CYS A 577 -3.14 9.07 -45.77
CA CYS A 577 -3.81 7.80 -45.55
C CYS A 577 -5.31 7.86 -45.94
N GLU A 578 -5.84 6.76 -46.49
CA GLU A 578 -7.28 6.54 -46.59
C GLU A 578 -7.74 5.90 -45.27
N VAL A 579 -8.44 6.69 -44.45
CA VAL A 579 -8.78 6.30 -43.07
C VAL A 579 -10.25 5.91 -42.97
N VAL A 580 -10.53 4.73 -42.42
CA VAL A 580 -11.86 4.33 -41.98
C VAL A 580 -11.89 4.34 -40.45
N GLU A 581 -12.70 5.23 -39.91
CA GLU A 581 -12.81 5.43 -38.46
C GLU A 581 -13.88 4.56 -37.84
N LEU A 582 -13.58 3.94 -36.73
CA LEU A 582 -14.52 3.24 -35.84
C LEU A 582 -14.50 3.89 -34.47
N ASN A 583 -15.65 3.96 -33.81
CA ASN A 583 -15.79 4.45 -32.45
C ASN A 583 -15.14 5.83 -32.23
N SER A 584 -15.23 6.73 -33.21
CA SER A 584 -14.62 8.08 -33.17
C SER A 584 -15.39 9.09 -32.33
N HIS A 585 -16.65 8.83 -31.98
CA HIS A 585 -17.40 9.72 -31.09
C HIS A 585 -17.00 9.51 -29.65
N ILE A 586 -16.84 10.61 -28.93
CA ILE A 586 -16.40 10.60 -27.52
C ILE A 586 -17.59 10.29 -26.63
N ILE A 587 -17.46 9.30 -25.74
CA ILE A 587 -18.45 8.92 -24.74
C ILE A 587 -18.04 9.48 -23.37
N GLU A 588 -18.95 10.22 -22.72
CA GLU A 588 -18.72 10.84 -21.42
C GLU A 588 -19.19 9.98 -20.23
N SER A 589 -19.89 8.89 -20.49
CA SER A 589 -20.41 7.95 -19.48
C SER A 589 -20.37 6.52 -20.00
N GLY A 590 -20.12 5.57 -19.07
CA GLY A 590 -19.95 4.15 -19.38
C GLY A 590 -18.49 3.75 -19.47
N GLY A 591 -18.20 2.46 -19.53
CA GLY A 591 -16.86 1.89 -19.64
C GLY A 591 -16.91 0.60 -20.43
N ALA A 592 -15.87 0.33 -21.22
CA ALA A 592 -15.73 -0.93 -21.94
C ALA A 592 -15.33 -2.06 -21.00
N THR A 593 -16.00 -3.19 -21.12
CA THR A 593 -15.62 -4.43 -20.43
C THR A 593 -14.60 -5.21 -21.28
N PRO A 594 -13.87 -6.17 -20.72
CA PRO A 594 -13.01 -7.07 -21.49
C PRO A 594 -13.75 -7.83 -22.62
N GLN A 595 -15.05 -8.10 -22.43
CA GLN A 595 -15.89 -8.73 -23.47
C GLN A 595 -16.17 -7.77 -24.63
N ASP A 596 -16.36 -6.49 -24.33
CA ASP A 596 -16.56 -5.46 -25.36
C ASP A 596 -15.29 -5.24 -26.17
N GLU A 597 -14.12 -5.34 -25.51
CA GLU A 597 -12.83 -5.26 -26.19
C GLU A 597 -12.63 -6.40 -27.20
N ALA A 598 -12.91 -7.64 -26.78
CA ALA A 598 -12.81 -8.80 -27.67
C ALA A 598 -13.77 -8.69 -28.90
N ARG A 599 -14.99 -8.21 -28.67
CA ARG A 599 -15.96 -7.97 -29.75
C ARG A 599 -15.49 -6.88 -30.70
N ALA A 600 -14.93 -5.80 -30.19
CA ALA A 600 -14.45 -4.69 -31.03
C ALA A 600 -13.25 -5.12 -31.88
N LEU A 601 -12.35 -5.94 -31.37
CA LEU A 601 -11.22 -6.50 -32.12
C LEU A 601 -11.69 -7.48 -33.21
N ASP A 602 -12.69 -8.32 -32.93
CA ASP A 602 -13.33 -9.18 -33.98
C ASP A 602 -14.00 -8.35 -35.06
N GLN A 603 -14.71 -7.28 -34.70
CA GLN A 603 -15.32 -6.35 -35.66
C GLN A 603 -14.25 -5.65 -36.53
N LEU A 604 -13.18 -5.13 -35.91
CA LEU A 604 -12.05 -4.51 -36.60
C LEU A 604 -11.42 -5.48 -37.60
N SER A 605 -11.17 -6.72 -37.18
CA SER A 605 -10.65 -7.79 -38.02
C SER A 605 -11.47 -8.02 -39.28
N ARG A 606 -12.79 -8.14 -39.15
CA ARG A 606 -13.71 -8.34 -40.29
C ARG A 606 -13.72 -7.15 -41.25
N ILE A 607 -13.69 -5.93 -40.69
CA ILE A 607 -13.72 -4.70 -41.52
C ILE A 607 -12.40 -4.57 -42.29
N VAL A 608 -11.25 -4.86 -41.71
CA VAL A 608 -9.93 -4.86 -42.37
C VAL A 608 -9.96 -5.75 -43.60
N VAL A 609 -10.45 -6.99 -43.45
CA VAL A 609 -10.56 -7.95 -44.56
C VAL A 609 -11.56 -7.48 -45.63
N THR A 610 -12.73 -7.02 -45.21
CA THR A 610 -13.79 -6.60 -46.13
C THR A 610 -13.39 -5.40 -46.98
N LEU A 611 -12.62 -4.50 -46.41
CA LEU A 611 -12.17 -3.27 -47.08
C LEU A 611 -10.81 -3.43 -47.80
N GLU A 612 -10.19 -4.61 -47.70
CA GLU A 612 -8.83 -4.88 -48.20
C GLU A 612 -7.82 -3.84 -47.66
N ALA A 613 -7.96 -3.47 -46.36
CA ALA A 613 -7.12 -2.47 -45.74
C ALA A 613 -5.72 -3.05 -45.46
N ALA A 614 -4.67 -2.21 -45.54
CA ALA A 614 -3.30 -2.61 -45.30
C ALA A 614 -3.06 -3.01 -43.83
N ALA A 615 -3.81 -2.42 -42.90
CA ALA A 615 -3.75 -2.71 -41.47
C ALA A 615 -4.99 -2.19 -40.73
N GLY A 616 -5.25 -2.79 -39.57
CA GLY A 616 -6.21 -2.30 -38.60
C GLY A 616 -5.49 -1.93 -37.29
N PHE A 617 -5.94 -0.86 -36.66
CA PHE A 617 -5.41 -0.32 -35.42
C PHE A 617 -6.54 -0.06 -34.44
N ARG A 618 -6.37 -0.50 -33.16
CA ARG A 618 -7.28 -0.12 -32.07
C ARG A 618 -6.50 0.49 -30.94
N LEU A 619 -6.89 1.71 -30.56
CA LEU A 619 -6.27 2.41 -29.45
C LEU A 619 -6.82 1.91 -28.10
N GLY A 620 -5.96 1.83 -27.10
CA GLY A 620 -6.39 1.75 -25.72
C GLY A 620 -7.05 3.07 -25.27
N PRO A 621 -7.90 3.06 -24.23
CA PRO A 621 -8.67 4.25 -23.81
C PRO A 621 -7.82 5.47 -23.46
N SER A 622 -6.60 5.27 -22.94
CA SER A 622 -5.66 6.34 -22.58
C SER A 622 -4.78 6.82 -23.73
N GLY A 623 -4.79 6.14 -24.89
CA GLY A 623 -3.95 6.45 -26.04
C GLY A 623 -2.50 5.93 -25.96
N GLU A 624 -2.14 5.12 -24.95
CA GLU A 624 -0.79 4.56 -24.79
C GLU A 624 -0.62 3.17 -25.42
N ARG A 625 -1.69 2.39 -25.49
CA ARG A 625 -1.68 1.02 -26.01
C ARG A 625 -2.25 0.97 -27.43
N LEU A 626 -1.71 0.05 -28.21
CA LEU A 626 -2.11 -0.18 -29.60
C LEU A 626 -2.28 -1.68 -29.84
N HIS A 627 -3.46 -2.07 -30.32
CA HIS A 627 -3.72 -3.40 -30.86
C HIS A 627 -3.62 -3.34 -32.39
N LEU A 628 -2.99 -4.34 -32.96
CA LEU A 628 -2.70 -4.43 -34.39
C LEU A 628 -3.49 -5.56 -35.04
N VAL A 629 -4.04 -5.30 -36.22
CA VAL A 629 -4.65 -6.30 -37.10
C VAL A 629 -3.95 -6.25 -38.44
N ASN A 630 -3.47 -7.40 -38.91
CA ASN A 630 -2.78 -7.47 -40.20
C ASN A 630 -3.74 -7.47 -41.40
N ASP A 631 -3.17 -7.40 -42.59
CA ASP A 631 -3.88 -7.34 -43.91
C ASP A 631 -4.81 -8.51 -44.18
N ILE A 632 -4.74 -9.62 -43.46
CA ILE A 632 -5.66 -10.77 -43.56
C ILE A 632 -6.58 -10.92 -42.35
N GLY A 633 -6.69 -9.89 -41.51
CA GLY A 633 -7.60 -9.87 -40.35
C GLY A 633 -7.10 -10.58 -39.08
N VAL A 634 -5.86 -10.99 -39.03
CA VAL A 634 -5.31 -11.62 -37.81
C VAL A 634 -5.00 -10.53 -36.78
N VAL A 635 -5.59 -10.66 -35.57
CA VAL A 635 -5.27 -9.82 -34.44
C VAL A 635 -3.95 -10.31 -33.85
N LEU A 636 -2.95 -9.46 -33.81
CA LEU A 636 -1.63 -9.77 -33.24
C LEU A 636 -1.69 -9.71 -31.71
N THR A 637 -1.22 -10.78 -31.04
CA THR A 637 -0.99 -10.71 -29.57
C THR A 637 0.08 -9.69 -29.26
N GLY A 638 0.20 -9.26 -27.99
CA GLY A 638 1.20 -8.24 -27.62
C GLY A 638 2.64 -8.65 -27.96
N THR A 639 3.01 -9.91 -27.76
CA THR A 639 4.33 -10.44 -28.13
C THR A 639 4.53 -10.55 -29.65
N GLU A 640 3.47 -10.88 -30.40
CA GLU A 640 3.52 -10.92 -31.87
C GLU A 640 3.60 -9.51 -32.46
N ALA A 641 2.84 -8.56 -31.90
CA ALA A 641 2.91 -7.15 -32.28
C ALA A 641 4.32 -6.59 -32.06
N LEU A 642 4.90 -6.85 -30.88
CA LEU A 642 6.28 -6.46 -30.57
C LEU A 642 7.27 -7.03 -31.59
N GLY A 643 7.22 -8.34 -31.86
CA GLY A 643 8.08 -8.98 -32.84
C GLY A 643 7.90 -8.44 -34.26
N THR A 644 6.65 -8.18 -34.67
CA THR A 644 6.30 -7.65 -35.99
C THR A 644 6.85 -6.24 -36.19
N ILE A 645 6.68 -5.34 -35.21
CA ILE A 645 7.21 -3.99 -35.29
C ILE A 645 8.75 -4.00 -35.25
N THR A 646 9.34 -4.87 -34.43
CA THR A 646 10.79 -5.06 -34.44
C THR A 646 11.29 -5.52 -35.81
N ALA A 647 10.58 -6.44 -36.49
CA ALA A 647 10.95 -6.89 -37.83
C ALA A 647 10.89 -5.75 -38.88
N LEU A 648 9.92 -4.84 -38.73
CA LEU A 648 9.85 -3.65 -39.59
C LEU A 648 11.02 -2.69 -39.32
N CYS A 649 11.33 -2.42 -38.04
CA CYS A 649 12.47 -1.61 -37.66
C CYS A 649 13.78 -2.21 -38.19
N CYS A 650 13.98 -3.51 -38.05
CA CYS A 650 15.18 -4.19 -38.53
C CYS A 650 15.30 -4.21 -40.07
N ALA A 651 14.19 -4.06 -40.78
CA ALA A 651 14.21 -4.01 -42.25
C ALA A 651 14.52 -2.61 -42.80
N THR A 652 14.32 -1.56 -42.01
CA THR A 652 14.50 -0.16 -42.44
C THR A 652 15.72 0.50 -41.79
N GLU A 653 15.95 0.22 -40.52
CA GLU A 653 17.02 0.84 -39.75
C GLU A 653 18.24 -0.09 -39.61
N GLN A 654 19.43 0.42 -39.84
CA GLN A 654 20.65 -0.39 -39.81
C GLN A 654 21.49 -0.17 -38.54
N LYS A 655 21.17 0.83 -37.72
CA LYS A 655 21.91 1.15 -36.49
C LYS A 655 20.94 1.74 -35.48
N GLY A 656 21.17 1.43 -34.20
CA GLY A 656 20.41 1.97 -33.10
C GLY A 656 20.20 0.94 -32.01
N ARG A 657 19.30 1.23 -31.08
CA ARG A 657 18.97 0.37 -29.95
C ARG A 657 17.48 0.11 -29.82
N LEU A 658 17.16 -1.10 -29.42
CA LEU A 658 15.82 -1.43 -28.95
C LEU A 658 15.82 -1.53 -27.44
N VAL A 659 14.81 -0.95 -26.79
CA VAL A 659 14.61 -1.04 -25.34
C VAL A 659 13.43 -1.96 -25.07
N LEU A 660 13.67 -3.06 -24.37
CA LEU A 660 12.68 -4.11 -24.14
C LEU A 660 12.65 -4.53 -22.66
N PRO A 661 11.49 -4.90 -22.08
CA PRO A 661 11.45 -5.44 -20.73
C PRO A 661 12.14 -6.81 -20.67
N VAL A 662 12.57 -7.22 -19.48
CA VAL A 662 13.20 -8.52 -19.24
C VAL A 662 12.29 -9.70 -19.64
N SER A 663 10.96 -9.49 -19.63
CA SER A 663 9.93 -10.44 -20.01
C SER A 663 9.73 -10.58 -21.52
N ALA A 664 10.31 -9.71 -22.36
CA ALA A 664 10.13 -9.75 -23.81
C ALA A 664 10.76 -11.03 -24.40
N PRO A 665 10.11 -11.64 -25.44
CA PRO A 665 10.59 -12.88 -26.04
C PRO A 665 12.00 -12.76 -26.61
N GLN A 666 12.75 -13.86 -26.51
CA GLN A 666 14.11 -13.95 -27.08
C GLN A 666 14.12 -13.85 -28.60
N ALA A 667 13.04 -14.27 -29.26
CA ALA A 667 12.87 -14.12 -30.70
C ALA A 667 13.08 -12.67 -31.19
N VAL A 668 12.64 -11.69 -30.37
CA VAL A 668 12.79 -10.25 -30.70
C VAL A 668 14.26 -9.83 -30.64
N GLU A 669 15.01 -10.32 -29.66
CA GLU A 669 16.43 -10.04 -29.51
C GLU A 669 17.26 -10.75 -30.61
N GLU A 670 16.90 -11.96 -30.97
CA GLU A 670 17.53 -12.70 -32.07
C GLU A 670 17.37 -11.96 -33.40
N LEU A 671 16.16 -11.43 -33.64
CA LEU A 671 15.85 -10.66 -34.83
C LEU A 671 16.67 -9.36 -34.88
N ALA A 672 16.74 -8.61 -33.77
CA ALA A 672 17.53 -7.40 -33.66
C ALA A 672 19.03 -7.65 -33.89
N ARG A 673 19.57 -8.72 -33.28
CA ARG A 673 20.98 -9.10 -33.43
C ARG A 673 21.33 -9.45 -34.87
N GLN A 674 20.46 -10.13 -35.60
CA GLN A 674 20.64 -10.45 -37.03
C GLN A 674 20.74 -9.19 -37.89
N ALA A 675 20.04 -8.12 -37.49
CA ALA A 675 20.06 -6.82 -38.14
C ALA A 675 21.19 -5.90 -37.66
N GLY A 676 22.01 -6.32 -36.67
CA GLY A 676 23.07 -5.49 -36.10
C GLY A 676 22.55 -4.37 -35.17
N ILE A 677 21.36 -4.54 -34.61
CA ILE A 677 20.72 -3.59 -33.70
C ILE A 677 20.90 -4.09 -32.25
N ASP A 678 21.38 -3.23 -31.37
CA ASP A 678 21.58 -3.54 -29.96
C ASP A 678 20.25 -3.59 -29.19
N VAL A 679 20.17 -4.49 -28.18
CA VAL A 679 19.01 -4.60 -27.30
C VAL A 679 19.38 -4.28 -25.85
N VAL A 680 18.68 -3.35 -25.26
CA VAL A 680 18.77 -2.99 -23.84
C VAL A 680 17.57 -3.58 -23.10
N ARG A 681 17.84 -4.43 -22.10
CA ARG A 681 16.80 -5.00 -21.24
C ARG A 681 16.53 -4.09 -20.05
N THR A 682 15.25 -3.88 -19.77
CA THR A 682 14.78 -3.06 -18.62
C THR A 682 13.88 -3.87 -17.69
N ARG A 683 13.52 -3.27 -16.58
CA ARG A 683 12.41 -3.76 -15.75
C ARG A 683 11.10 -3.71 -16.54
N THR A 684 10.10 -4.43 -16.04
CA THR A 684 8.78 -4.55 -16.67
C THR A 684 7.87 -3.34 -16.42
N ASP A 685 8.25 -2.45 -15.49
CA ASP A 685 7.45 -1.26 -15.17
C ASP A 685 7.57 -0.16 -16.26
N ALA A 686 6.49 0.61 -16.44
CA ALA A 686 6.41 1.65 -17.47
C ALA A 686 7.43 2.78 -17.26
N ARG A 687 7.79 3.06 -16.00
CA ARG A 687 8.81 4.04 -15.65
C ARG A 687 10.17 3.64 -16.21
N ALA A 688 10.61 2.40 -15.98
CA ALA A 688 11.90 1.90 -16.45
C ALA A 688 11.99 1.92 -17.99
N LEU A 689 10.88 1.60 -18.67
CA LEU A 689 10.79 1.67 -20.12
C LEU A 689 10.97 3.13 -20.61
N SER A 690 10.24 4.07 -20.02
CA SER A 690 10.34 5.49 -20.36
C SER A 690 11.71 6.08 -20.03
N GLU A 691 12.32 5.74 -18.90
CA GLU A 691 13.67 6.18 -18.53
C GLU A 691 14.71 5.70 -19.53
N ALA A 692 14.65 4.44 -19.94
CA ALA A 692 15.58 3.88 -20.92
C ALA A 692 15.35 4.42 -22.34
N ALA A 693 14.12 4.80 -22.68
CA ALA A 693 13.78 5.41 -23.97
C ALA A 693 14.41 6.80 -24.17
N HIS A 694 14.84 7.48 -23.10
CA HIS A 694 15.59 8.75 -23.18
C HIS A 694 17.06 8.54 -23.60
N GLY A 695 17.51 7.28 -23.76
CA GLY A 695 18.87 6.98 -24.18
C GLY A 695 19.14 7.49 -25.61
N ALA A 696 20.43 7.77 -25.90
CA ALA A 696 20.83 8.09 -27.26
C ALA A 696 20.63 6.91 -28.20
N ASP A 697 20.25 7.19 -29.44
CA ASP A 697 20.09 6.22 -30.54
C ASP A 697 19.02 5.13 -30.29
N VAL A 698 18.02 5.39 -29.47
CA VAL A 698 16.89 4.48 -29.27
C VAL A 698 15.92 4.61 -30.45
N LEU A 699 15.72 3.50 -31.16
CA LEU A 699 14.78 3.41 -32.28
C LEU A 699 13.36 3.16 -31.81
N LEU A 700 13.25 2.23 -30.84
CA LEU A 700 11.97 1.78 -30.30
C LEU A 700 12.15 1.34 -28.85
N ALA A 701 11.28 1.79 -27.98
CA ALA A 701 11.07 1.20 -26.66
C ALA A 701 9.66 0.61 -26.60
N ALA A 702 9.54 -0.67 -26.26
CA ALA A 702 8.24 -1.35 -26.35
C ALA A 702 8.12 -2.46 -25.32
N ASP A 703 6.88 -2.81 -24.97
CA ASP A 703 6.58 -3.92 -24.07
C ASP A 703 5.72 -5.02 -24.72
N ASN A 704 5.36 -6.03 -23.93
CA ASN A 704 4.52 -7.15 -24.39
C ASN A 704 3.02 -6.83 -24.37
N ASP A 705 2.64 -5.62 -23.93
CA ASP A 705 1.24 -5.21 -23.74
C ASP A 705 0.75 -4.21 -24.79
N GLY A 706 1.53 -4.04 -25.88
CA GLY A 706 1.16 -3.15 -26.99
C GLY A 706 1.48 -1.68 -26.72
N ARG A 707 2.41 -1.37 -25.82
CA ARG A 707 2.94 -0.02 -25.64
C ARG A 707 4.20 0.17 -26.47
N PHE A 708 4.22 1.22 -27.31
CA PHE A 708 5.30 1.53 -28.22
C PHE A 708 5.69 2.99 -28.06
N ALA A 709 6.95 3.25 -27.78
CA ALA A 709 7.54 4.59 -27.75
C ALA A 709 8.58 4.71 -28.87
N PHE A 710 8.39 5.72 -29.73
CA PHE A 710 9.34 6.10 -30.75
C PHE A 710 9.93 7.46 -30.38
N PRO A 711 11.19 7.52 -29.92
CA PRO A 711 11.79 8.76 -29.44
C PRO A 711 11.90 9.88 -30.47
N ALA A 712 11.63 9.59 -31.75
CA ALA A 712 11.56 10.61 -32.81
C ALA A 712 10.55 11.73 -32.50
N LEU A 713 9.48 11.44 -31.77
CA LEU A 713 8.55 12.45 -31.26
C LEU A 713 8.85 12.81 -29.79
N HIS A 714 8.75 11.82 -28.94
CA HIS A 714 9.10 11.89 -27.51
C HIS A 714 9.35 10.47 -26.95
N PRO A 715 10.08 10.31 -25.85
CA PRO A 715 10.52 9.02 -25.35
C PRO A 715 9.47 8.27 -24.51
N HIS A 716 8.20 8.51 -24.76
CA HIS A 716 7.09 7.86 -24.04
C HIS A 716 6.18 7.09 -24.99
N CYS A 717 5.44 6.12 -24.43
CA CYS A 717 4.48 5.34 -25.19
C CYS A 717 3.37 6.24 -25.73
N ASP A 718 3.20 6.20 -27.06
CA ASP A 718 2.23 7.00 -27.80
C ASP A 718 1.67 6.18 -28.94
N ALA A 719 0.45 5.65 -28.77
CA ALA A 719 -0.21 4.85 -29.80
C ALA A 719 -0.58 5.65 -31.04
N MET A 720 -0.83 6.95 -30.91
CA MET A 720 -1.15 7.82 -32.05
C MET A 720 0.07 7.96 -32.97
N PHE A 721 1.22 8.29 -32.41
CA PHE A 721 2.46 8.41 -33.19
C PHE A 721 2.96 7.05 -33.67
N ALA A 722 2.77 5.98 -32.89
CA ALA A 722 3.14 4.63 -33.27
C ALA A 722 2.42 4.18 -34.54
N ILE A 723 1.15 4.53 -34.75
CA ILE A 723 0.43 4.23 -36.01
C ILE A 723 1.16 4.85 -37.21
N ALA A 724 1.47 6.13 -37.16
CA ALA A 724 2.17 6.81 -38.26
C ALA A 724 3.56 6.20 -38.53
N ARG A 725 4.32 5.92 -37.46
CA ARG A 725 5.66 5.34 -37.58
C ARG A 725 5.61 3.91 -38.13
N ILE A 726 4.63 3.09 -37.72
CA ILE A 726 4.43 1.74 -38.28
C ILE A 726 4.10 1.81 -39.76
N LEU A 727 3.22 2.73 -40.20
CA LEU A 727 2.90 2.93 -41.60
C LEU A 727 4.09 3.39 -42.43
N GLU A 728 4.91 4.29 -41.89
CA GLU A 728 6.16 4.74 -42.49
C GLU A 728 7.16 3.58 -42.66
N LEU A 729 7.32 2.74 -41.61
CA LEU A 729 8.17 1.56 -41.67
C LEU A 729 7.66 0.55 -42.76
N ILE A 730 6.35 0.32 -42.84
CA ILE A 730 5.74 -0.53 -43.88
C ILE A 730 6.03 0.03 -45.28
N ALA A 731 5.83 1.33 -45.49
CA ALA A 731 6.08 1.99 -46.77
C ALA A 731 7.59 1.96 -47.14
N GLY A 732 8.48 2.19 -46.17
CA GLY A 732 9.92 2.22 -46.37
C GLY A 732 10.55 0.87 -46.74
N CYS A 733 10.10 -0.22 -46.10
CA CYS A 733 10.64 -1.55 -46.40
C CYS A 733 9.80 -2.38 -47.38
N GLY A 734 8.58 -1.93 -47.76
CA GLY A 734 7.67 -2.66 -48.62
C GLY A 734 7.14 -3.99 -48.05
N LEU A 735 7.21 -4.18 -46.72
CA LEU A 735 6.70 -5.37 -46.04
C LEU A 735 5.34 -5.11 -45.44
N SER A 736 4.33 -5.94 -45.70
CA SER A 736 3.09 -5.92 -44.92
C SER A 736 3.30 -6.47 -43.49
N LEU A 737 2.39 -6.14 -42.55
CA LEU A 737 2.44 -6.68 -41.18
C LEU A 737 2.53 -8.21 -41.15
N ARG A 738 1.76 -8.89 -42.02
CA ARG A 738 1.83 -10.35 -42.17
C ARG A 738 3.23 -10.85 -42.56
N ARG A 739 3.86 -10.19 -43.56
CA ARG A 739 5.20 -10.60 -44.01
C ARG A 739 6.26 -10.29 -42.94
N ALA A 740 6.11 -9.21 -42.21
CA ALA A 740 6.99 -8.91 -41.08
C ALA A 740 6.85 -9.95 -39.95
N GLN A 741 5.60 -10.34 -39.63
CA GLN A 741 5.31 -11.40 -38.64
C GLN A 741 5.99 -12.72 -39.00
N GLN A 742 6.02 -13.09 -40.28
CA GLN A 742 6.66 -14.32 -40.77
C GLN A 742 8.19 -14.32 -40.60
N LYS A 743 8.82 -13.16 -40.40
CA LYS A 743 10.26 -13.06 -40.15
C LYS A 743 10.66 -13.32 -38.70
N ILE A 744 9.70 -13.37 -37.78
CA ILE A 744 9.96 -13.61 -36.36
C ILE A 744 10.48 -15.06 -36.20
N PRO A 745 11.63 -15.29 -35.55
CA PRO A 745 12.09 -16.63 -35.26
C PRO A 745 11.06 -17.43 -34.48
N LYS A 746 10.81 -18.64 -34.89
CA LYS A 746 9.86 -19.53 -34.20
C LYS A 746 10.43 -19.95 -32.87
N ARG A 747 9.77 -19.58 -31.80
CA ARG A 747 10.07 -20.00 -30.43
C ARG A 747 8.76 -20.22 -29.67
N SER A 748 8.84 -21.03 -28.62
CA SER A 748 7.71 -21.23 -27.69
C SER A 748 7.88 -20.33 -26.48
N TRP A 749 7.09 -19.25 -26.43
CA TRP A 749 6.99 -18.39 -25.24
C TRP A 749 5.73 -18.73 -24.48
N ARG A 750 5.87 -19.18 -23.22
CA ARG A 750 4.76 -19.62 -22.36
C ARG A 750 4.90 -19.00 -20.99
N GLN A 751 3.77 -18.66 -20.39
CA GLN A 751 3.71 -18.07 -19.05
C GLN A 751 2.78 -18.86 -18.15
N LEU A 752 3.20 -19.05 -16.90
CA LEU A 752 2.42 -19.65 -15.82
C LEU A 752 2.41 -18.68 -14.62
N GLN A 753 1.26 -18.53 -13.97
CA GLN A 753 1.11 -17.76 -12.73
C GLN A 753 0.95 -18.72 -11.55
N ILE A 754 1.70 -18.49 -10.47
CA ILE A 754 1.63 -19.28 -9.24
C ILE A 754 1.23 -18.34 -8.09
N PRO A 755 0.17 -18.65 -7.34
CA PRO A 755 -0.18 -17.91 -6.13
C PRO A 755 1.01 -17.93 -5.14
N CYS A 756 1.39 -16.75 -4.64
CA CYS A 756 2.48 -16.58 -3.69
C CYS A 756 2.17 -15.40 -2.79
N SER A 757 2.00 -15.66 -1.49
CA SER A 757 1.73 -14.58 -0.53
C SER A 757 2.91 -13.60 -0.44
N TRP A 758 2.64 -12.39 0.01
CA TRP A 758 3.65 -11.33 0.08
C TRP A 758 4.83 -11.70 0.97
N GLU A 759 4.56 -12.41 2.08
CA GLU A 759 5.53 -12.82 3.08
C GLU A 759 6.55 -13.83 2.51
N LEU A 760 6.10 -14.68 1.58
CA LEU A 760 6.94 -15.72 0.98
C LEU A 760 7.79 -15.23 -0.19
N LYS A 761 7.40 -14.12 -0.87
CA LYS A 761 8.10 -13.62 -2.06
C LYS A 761 9.58 -13.37 -1.79
N GLY A 762 9.92 -12.67 -0.71
CA GLY A 762 11.29 -12.37 -0.34
C GLY A 762 12.14 -13.61 -0.10
N GLY A 763 11.62 -14.59 0.64
CA GLY A 763 12.27 -15.85 0.92
C GLY A 763 12.50 -16.68 -0.35
N ILE A 764 11.52 -16.71 -1.24
CA ILE A 764 11.64 -17.41 -2.54
C ILE A 764 12.69 -16.74 -3.43
N MET A 765 12.69 -15.41 -3.54
CA MET A 765 13.67 -14.68 -4.36
C MET A 765 15.09 -14.85 -3.84
N ARG A 766 15.28 -14.90 -2.53
CA ARG A 766 16.57 -15.22 -1.92
C ARG A 766 17.04 -16.63 -2.32
N ARG A 767 16.20 -17.66 -2.17
CA ARG A 767 16.52 -19.03 -2.58
C ARG A 767 16.83 -19.15 -4.06
N LEU A 768 16.11 -18.42 -4.92
CA LEU A 768 16.41 -18.35 -6.35
C LEU A 768 17.82 -17.82 -6.60
N ASN A 769 18.21 -16.74 -5.94
CA ASN A 769 19.55 -16.19 -6.09
C ASN A 769 20.63 -17.12 -5.55
N GLU A 770 20.38 -17.86 -4.46
CA GLU A 770 21.28 -18.86 -3.89
C GLU A 770 21.44 -20.06 -4.80
N GLU A 771 20.33 -20.63 -5.29
CA GLU A 771 20.31 -21.83 -6.15
C GLU A 771 21.01 -21.61 -7.50
N TYR A 772 20.83 -20.43 -8.08
CA TYR A 772 21.40 -20.09 -9.39
C TYR A 772 22.64 -19.20 -9.29
N ALA A 773 23.26 -19.10 -8.11
CA ALA A 773 24.52 -18.40 -7.94
C ALA A 773 25.61 -19.03 -8.83
N GLY A 774 26.19 -18.25 -9.75
CA GLY A 774 27.19 -18.73 -10.70
C GLY A 774 26.65 -19.31 -12.03
N ALA A 775 25.32 -19.40 -12.20
CA ALA A 775 24.72 -19.68 -13.51
C ALA A 775 24.69 -18.41 -14.39
N ASP A 776 24.49 -18.58 -15.70
CA ASP A 776 24.27 -17.43 -16.60
C ASP A 776 22.87 -16.83 -16.34
N THR A 777 22.83 -15.84 -15.45
CA THR A 777 21.60 -15.20 -14.97
C THR A 777 21.59 -13.71 -15.21
N LEU A 778 20.41 -13.17 -15.50
CA LEU A 778 20.16 -11.73 -15.58
C LEU A 778 19.14 -11.35 -14.51
N CYS A 779 19.60 -10.60 -13.49
CA CYS A 779 18.79 -10.15 -12.37
C CYS A 779 18.42 -8.66 -12.54
N ILE A 780 17.27 -8.40 -13.17
CA ILE A 780 16.77 -7.02 -13.38
C ILE A 780 15.50 -6.80 -12.54
N ASP A 781 14.45 -7.58 -12.76
CA ASP A 781 13.15 -7.43 -12.10
C ASP A 781 12.71 -8.76 -11.47
N GLY A 782 13.39 -9.81 -11.85
CA GLY A 782 13.30 -11.18 -11.39
C GLY A 782 14.62 -11.86 -11.72
N VAL A 783 14.61 -13.17 -11.76
CA VAL A 783 15.79 -13.97 -12.12
C VAL A 783 15.53 -14.64 -13.47
N ARG A 784 16.20 -14.16 -14.52
CA ARG A 784 16.19 -14.76 -15.84
C ARG A 784 17.41 -15.69 -15.96
N ILE A 785 17.14 -16.96 -16.15
CA ILE A 785 18.13 -18.03 -16.16
C ILE A 785 18.27 -18.54 -17.60
N ARG A 786 19.49 -18.61 -18.11
CA ARG A 786 19.79 -19.18 -19.40
C ARG A 786 20.18 -20.65 -19.26
N SER A 787 19.66 -21.50 -20.15
CA SER A 787 20.01 -22.92 -20.28
C SER A 787 20.24 -23.26 -21.75
N GLY A 788 21.46 -23.10 -22.22
CA GLY A 788 21.79 -23.23 -23.66
C GLY A 788 21.15 -22.09 -24.47
N ASN A 789 20.21 -22.43 -25.37
CA ASN A 789 19.44 -21.48 -26.16
C ASN A 789 18.09 -21.14 -25.53
N ASP A 790 17.75 -21.75 -24.42
CA ASP A 790 16.47 -21.59 -23.76
C ASP A 790 16.59 -20.65 -22.53
N TYR A 791 15.49 -20.04 -22.15
CA TYR A 791 15.43 -19.13 -21.02
C TYR A 791 14.21 -19.43 -20.15
N VAL A 792 14.38 -19.23 -18.84
CA VAL A 792 13.27 -19.14 -17.91
C VAL A 792 13.42 -17.86 -17.07
N LEU A 793 12.34 -17.12 -16.94
CA LEU A 793 12.26 -15.94 -16.08
C LEU A 793 11.30 -16.21 -14.94
N LEU A 794 11.77 -16.01 -13.72
CA LEU A 794 10.99 -16.08 -12.50
C LEU A 794 10.81 -14.64 -12.01
N LEU A 795 9.58 -14.13 -12.12
CA LEU A 795 9.26 -12.72 -11.95
C LEU A 795 8.21 -12.56 -10.85
N PRO A 796 8.52 -11.88 -9.72
CA PRO A 796 7.52 -11.53 -8.72
C PRO A 796 6.61 -10.42 -9.24
N ASP A 797 5.28 -10.62 -9.18
CA ASP A 797 4.32 -9.56 -9.52
C ASP A 797 4.38 -8.45 -8.45
N ALA A 798 4.51 -7.20 -8.86
CA ALA A 798 4.65 -6.06 -7.95
C ALA A 798 3.33 -5.68 -7.25
N SER A 799 2.19 -6.01 -7.85
CA SER A 799 0.85 -5.57 -7.41
C SER A 799 -0.06 -6.71 -6.91
N ARG A 800 0.26 -7.96 -7.22
CA ARG A 800 -0.55 -9.14 -6.88
C ARG A 800 0.25 -10.19 -6.13
N PRO A 801 -0.37 -11.00 -5.26
CA PRO A 801 0.31 -12.08 -4.52
C PRO A 801 0.55 -13.32 -5.43
N VAL A 802 1.28 -13.10 -6.54
CA VAL A 802 1.63 -14.14 -7.51
C VAL A 802 3.09 -14.03 -7.93
N LEU A 803 3.64 -15.14 -8.42
CA LEU A 803 4.90 -15.23 -9.15
C LEU A 803 4.61 -15.69 -10.57
N HIS A 804 5.27 -15.09 -11.55
CA HIS A 804 5.21 -15.51 -12.94
C HIS A 804 6.43 -16.38 -13.26
N ILE A 805 6.19 -17.50 -13.92
CA ILE A 805 7.21 -18.29 -14.57
C ILE A 805 7.02 -18.12 -16.07
N ILE A 806 8.02 -17.60 -16.76
CA ILE A 806 8.00 -17.40 -18.21
C ILE A 806 9.08 -18.31 -18.80
N ALA A 807 8.70 -19.26 -19.62
CA ALA A 807 9.63 -20.10 -20.37
C ALA A 807 9.66 -19.68 -21.85
N ASP A 808 10.85 -19.51 -22.39
CA ASP A 808 11.12 -19.14 -23.78
C ASP A 808 12.13 -20.12 -24.36
N THR A 809 11.65 -21.04 -25.19
CA THR A 809 12.41 -22.17 -25.69
C THR A 809 12.26 -22.33 -27.20
N VAL A 810 13.14 -23.10 -27.82
CA VAL A 810 13.04 -23.46 -29.24
C VAL A 810 11.86 -24.42 -29.47
N GLU A 811 11.72 -25.43 -28.61
CA GLU A 811 10.68 -26.43 -28.70
C GLU A 811 9.59 -26.25 -27.63
N GLU A 812 8.33 -26.48 -28.02
CA GLU A 812 7.19 -26.33 -27.09
C GLU A 812 7.25 -27.32 -25.91
N ALA A 813 7.70 -28.56 -26.17
CA ALA A 813 7.83 -29.57 -25.12
C ALA A 813 8.85 -29.17 -24.04
N ASP A 814 9.89 -28.41 -24.40
CA ASP A 814 10.88 -27.88 -23.47
C ASP A 814 10.30 -26.74 -22.63
N ALA A 815 9.47 -25.88 -23.20
CA ALA A 815 8.78 -24.83 -22.45
C ALA A 815 7.90 -25.45 -21.35
N GLN A 816 7.11 -26.46 -21.67
CA GLN A 816 6.27 -27.16 -20.71
C GLN A 816 7.09 -27.85 -19.61
N ARG A 817 8.21 -28.47 -19.95
CA ARG A 817 9.12 -29.14 -18.99
C ARG A 817 9.73 -28.09 -18.03
N LEU A 818 10.19 -26.95 -18.54
CA LEU A 818 10.75 -25.86 -17.72
C LEU A 818 9.72 -25.26 -16.79
N LEU A 819 8.52 -24.98 -17.29
CA LEU A 819 7.42 -24.46 -16.45
C LEU A 819 7.09 -25.42 -15.31
N GLU A 820 6.91 -26.71 -15.61
CA GLU A 820 6.54 -27.71 -14.61
C GLU A 820 7.66 -27.94 -13.59
N ARG A 821 8.94 -27.96 -14.03
CA ARG A 821 10.11 -28.09 -13.14
C ARG A 821 10.12 -26.95 -12.11
N HIS A 822 10.04 -25.71 -12.58
CA HIS A 822 10.11 -24.55 -11.68
C HIS A 822 8.83 -24.39 -10.86
N ARG A 823 7.67 -24.80 -11.37
CA ARG A 823 6.44 -24.86 -10.59
C ARG A 823 6.61 -25.75 -9.37
N ARG A 824 7.09 -26.99 -9.57
CA ARG A 824 7.34 -27.92 -8.46
C ARG A 824 8.39 -27.42 -7.48
N GLN A 825 9.46 -26.84 -7.99
CA GLN A 825 10.51 -26.24 -7.16
C GLN A 825 9.95 -25.11 -6.26
N LEU A 826 9.19 -24.19 -6.83
CA LEU A 826 8.55 -23.09 -6.07
C LEU A 826 7.53 -23.59 -5.07
N GLU A 827 6.71 -24.60 -5.42
CA GLU A 827 5.74 -25.20 -4.50
C GLU A 827 6.44 -25.90 -3.31
N ALA A 828 7.55 -26.60 -3.56
CA ALA A 828 8.37 -27.19 -2.49
C ALA A 828 8.92 -26.10 -1.55
N TRP A 829 9.51 -25.05 -2.09
CA TRP A 829 10.03 -23.94 -1.28
C TRP A 829 8.95 -23.21 -0.51
N LYS A 830 7.75 -23.02 -1.08
CA LYS A 830 6.61 -22.46 -0.36
C LYS A 830 6.24 -23.33 0.84
N SER A 831 6.17 -24.65 0.65
CA SER A 831 5.85 -25.57 1.73
C SER A 831 6.89 -25.52 2.85
N GLU A 832 8.18 -25.46 2.52
CA GLU A 832 9.27 -25.36 3.49
C GLU A 832 9.27 -24.00 4.24
N LEU A 833 8.98 -22.90 3.56
CA LEU A 833 8.93 -21.57 4.15
C LEU A 833 7.66 -21.32 4.97
N THR A 834 6.62 -22.15 4.78
CA THR A 834 5.34 -22.07 5.50
C THR A 834 5.33 -22.92 6.77
N VAL A 835 6.27 -23.85 6.96
CA VAL A 835 6.40 -24.64 8.19
C VAL A 835 6.89 -23.71 9.30
N PRO A 836 6.13 -23.55 10.42
CA PRO A 836 6.62 -22.77 11.57
C PRO A 836 7.93 -23.39 12.08
N LEU A 837 8.85 -22.57 12.56
CA LEU A 837 10.09 -22.94 13.24
C LEU A 837 9.79 -23.64 14.60
N GLU A 838 8.98 -24.69 14.58
CA GLU A 838 8.77 -25.57 15.72
C GLU A 838 9.66 -26.81 15.64
N ARG A 839 10.94 -26.72 15.37
CA ARG A 839 11.94 -27.79 15.63
C ARG A 839 13.37 -27.26 15.43
N ALA A 840 13.81 -26.43 16.34
CA ALA A 840 15.22 -26.44 16.69
C ALA A 840 15.28 -26.25 18.22
N GLY A 841 15.46 -27.39 18.90
CA GLY A 841 15.50 -27.55 20.31
C GLY A 841 16.67 -26.88 20.99
#